data_8ac3a4f9d3cd371fdb562dde6bebf349
#
_entry.id   8ac3a4f9d3cd371fdb562dde6bebf349
#
_cell.length_a   1.000
_cell.length_b   1.000
_cell.length_c   1.000
_cell.angle_alpha   90.00
_cell.angle_beta   90.00
_cell.angle_gamma   90.00
#
_symmetry.space_group_name_H-M   'P 1'
#
loop_
_entity.id
_entity.type
_entity.pdbx_description
1 polymer ?
#
loop_
_entity_poly.entity_id
_entity_poly.type
_entity_poly.pdbx_seq_one_letter_code
_entity_poly.pdbx_strand_id
1 'polypeptide(L)'
;MERVTFGSLMSNIVVIGLDGEIRTLEQGQLPKPGELIINEVSDTSELVIEQVTPQGSSINVTGDITALIEAIAAGQDPTQLGQEFETAAGEANGSSPQTTGNVARTGTELLASTNFETVGTEGAGFSTTQILTLLDILPPTQAPAPTGIPIPVTITVQDISSPAVDEGQQVSFDVTLNQPTEEETTIEFTLNDGSAVGGAASDVGADYVNTTVLITLSDGTTQEIQVNDDGSFTVSLPIGEESFTVSLDTIDDNLAEGSETFSLSGSTPDQPTPVTGVATITDEAEQGPEDTVTVNMTGPNSVSEGETTSEYTVTLSDPAPVGSIVTFAYSYTTASGDDITETTQAVIGADGVTATFTIDTVDDVYAEGDEVFRVSVSGIVDGDSNPIFEALNLDNAFVDTTISDETDPGPEDTVTVTMSGPANVVEGDTTTEYTVTLSAPAPVGSIVTLAYSYTTASGDDITETTQAVVGADGVTATFTIDTVDDVYAEGDEVFRVSVSGIVDSDSNPIFEALNLDNAFVDTTISDETDPGPEDTVTVTMTGPANVVEGDTTTDYTVTLSDPAPVGSIVTLAYSYTTASGDDITETTQAIIGADGVTATFTIDTVDDVYAESDEVFRVSVSGIVDSDSNPIFEALNLDNAFVDTTISDETDPGPEDTVTVTMTGPANVVEGDTTTDYTVTLSDPAPVGSIVTLAYS
;
A
#
# COMPACT_ATOMS: atom_id res chain seq x y z
N MET A 1 7.18 -37.06 32.12
CA MET A 1 7.43 -38.48 31.73
C MET A 1 6.41 -39.32 32.44
N GLU A 2 5.21 -39.42 31.88
CA GLU A 2 4.24 -40.40 32.30
C GLU A 2 4.40 -41.62 31.41
N ARG A 3 4.81 -42.72 32.01
CA ARG A 3 4.83 -44.04 31.40
C ARG A 3 3.37 -44.49 31.28
N VAL A 4 2.84 -44.50 30.08
CA VAL A 4 1.60 -45.25 29.78
C VAL A 4 1.94 -46.74 29.85
N THR A 5 1.54 -47.37 30.90
CA THR A 5 1.58 -48.81 31.08
C THR A 5 0.45 -49.44 30.28
N PHE A 6 0.80 -50.06 29.16
CA PHE A 6 -0.10 -50.95 28.45
C PHE A 6 -0.38 -52.18 29.36
N GLY A 7 -1.45 -52.10 30.11
CA GLY A 7 -1.94 -53.23 30.93
C GLY A 7 -2.72 -54.18 30.05
N SER A 8 -2.21 -55.39 29.94
CA SER A 8 -2.90 -56.67 29.73
C SER A 8 -4.29 -56.58 29.13
N LEU A 9 -4.42 -56.67 27.81
CA LEU A 9 -5.58 -57.25 27.15
C LEU A 9 -5.09 -58.32 26.17
N MET A 10 -5.59 -59.53 26.36
CA MET A 10 -5.38 -60.64 25.45
C MET A 10 -6.30 -60.43 24.24
N SER A 11 -5.82 -59.76 23.20
CA SER A 11 -6.28 -59.84 21.85
C SER A 11 -5.12 -59.46 20.94
N ASN A 12 -4.98 -60.14 19.81
CA ASN A 12 -3.92 -59.92 18.85
C ASN A 12 -4.03 -58.47 18.27
N ILE A 13 -3.21 -57.57 18.74
CA ILE A 13 -3.13 -56.20 18.16
C ILE A 13 -2.43 -56.31 16.82
N VAL A 14 -3.12 -55.92 15.77
CA VAL A 14 -2.59 -55.87 14.41
C VAL A 14 -2.06 -54.45 14.16
N VAL A 15 -0.86 -54.37 13.60
CA VAL A 15 -0.19 -53.10 13.27
C VAL A 15 0.17 -53.07 11.79
N ILE A 16 -0.12 -52.00 11.12
CA ILE A 16 0.30 -51.72 9.73
C ILE A 16 1.46 -50.76 9.73
N GLY A 17 2.61 -51.19 9.22
CA GLY A 17 3.81 -50.37 9.05
C GLY A 17 3.64 -49.28 8.00
N LEU A 18 4.55 -48.31 7.98
CA LEU A 18 4.60 -47.22 6.94
C LEU A 18 4.80 -47.80 5.52
N ASP A 19 5.37 -48.97 5.42
CA ASP A 19 5.59 -49.76 4.18
C ASP A 19 4.38 -50.63 3.79
N GLY A 20 3.28 -50.59 4.57
CA GLY A 20 2.07 -51.41 4.38
C GLY A 20 2.22 -52.84 4.91
N GLU A 21 3.29 -53.25 5.55
CA GLU A 21 3.45 -54.57 6.09
C GLU A 21 2.55 -54.82 7.33
N ILE A 22 1.76 -55.88 7.32
CA ILE A 22 0.87 -56.21 8.42
C ILE A 22 1.60 -57.15 9.36
N ARG A 23 1.65 -56.80 10.64
CA ARG A 23 2.25 -57.66 11.69
C ARG A 23 1.39 -57.65 12.96
N THR A 24 1.45 -58.72 13.70
CA THR A 24 0.85 -58.81 15.02
C THR A 24 1.91 -58.43 16.09
N LEU A 25 1.51 -57.62 17.06
CA LEU A 25 2.38 -57.25 18.19
C LEU A 25 2.43 -58.42 19.20
N GLU A 26 3.66 -58.91 19.45
CA GLU A 26 3.88 -59.87 20.52
C GLU A 26 3.98 -59.16 21.88
N GLN A 27 3.71 -59.92 22.98
CA GLN A 27 3.71 -59.36 24.32
C GLN A 27 5.07 -58.76 24.70
N GLY A 28 5.09 -57.43 24.81
CA GLY A 28 6.31 -56.66 25.13
C GLY A 28 6.93 -55.88 23.97
N GLN A 29 6.39 -56.00 22.74
CA GLN A 29 6.77 -55.17 21.63
C GLN A 29 5.97 -53.85 21.64
N LEU A 30 6.63 -52.76 21.32
CA LEU A 30 5.98 -51.44 21.17
C LEU A 30 5.85 -51.08 19.68
N PRO A 31 4.74 -50.49 19.26
CA PRO A 31 4.58 -50.01 17.91
C PRO A 31 5.52 -48.79 17.69
N LYS A 32 5.92 -48.60 16.46
CA LYS A 32 6.82 -47.49 16.07
C LYS A 32 6.01 -46.24 15.71
N PRO A 33 6.59 -45.03 15.84
CA PRO A 33 5.95 -43.81 15.39
C PRO A 33 5.52 -43.88 13.92
N GLY A 34 4.28 -43.48 13.63
CA GLY A 34 3.68 -43.48 12.30
C GLY A 34 2.96 -44.80 11.92
N GLU A 35 3.10 -45.90 12.71
CA GLU A 35 2.38 -47.12 12.49
C GLU A 35 0.90 -47.00 12.91
N LEU A 36 0.01 -47.68 12.20
CA LEU A 36 -1.42 -47.78 12.53
C LEU A 36 -1.70 -49.04 13.36
N ILE A 37 -2.41 -48.86 14.44
CA ILE A 37 -2.85 -49.96 15.32
C ILE A 37 -4.34 -50.22 15.06
N ILE A 38 -4.71 -51.45 14.75
CA ILE A 38 -6.10 -51.84 14.56
C ILE A 38 -6.54 -52.66 15.76
N ASN A 39 -7.57 -52.16 16.45
CA ASN A 39 -8.19 -52.82 17.59
C ASN A 39 -9.66 -53.15 17.26
N GLU A 40 -10.10 -54.37 17.51
CA GLU A 40 -11.50 -54.77 17.48
C GLU A 40 -12.11 -54.58 18.89
N VAL A 41 -13.15 -53.75 18.97
CA VAL A 41 -13.88 -53.58 20.23
C VAL A 41 -14.80 -54.78 20.46
N SER A 42 -14.54 -55.56 21.47
CA SER A 42 -15.10 -56.87 21.77
C SER A 42 -16.63 -56.94 22.00
N ASP A 43 -17.38 -55.86 21.84
CA ASP A 43 -18.83 -55.83 22.10
C ASP A 43 -19.68 -55.24 20.96
N THR A 44 -19.08 -54.64 19.90
CA THR A 44 -19.85 -53.97 18.83
C THR A 44 -19.39 -54.25 17.40
N SER A 45 -18.39 -55.11 17.17
CA SER A 45 -17.75 -55.34 15.86
C SER A 45 -17.22 -54.01 15.21
N GLU A 46 -17.00 -53.00 15.99
CA GLU A 46 -16.51 -51.72 15.52
C GLU A 46 -14.98 -51.72 15.58
N LEU A 47 -14.34 -51.45 14.43
CA LEU A 47 -12.89 -51.35 14.32
C LEU A 47 -12.44 -49.95 14.74
N VAL A 48 -11.54 -49.87 15.68
CA VAL A 48 -10.87 -48.59 16.07
C VAL A 48 -9.45 -48.61 15.54
N ILE A 49 -9.11 -47.57 14.79
CA ILE A 49 -7.78 -47.39 14.20
C ILE A 49 -7.09 -46.24 14.92
N GLU A 50 -5.90 -46.48 15.44
CA GLU A 50 -5.10 -45.49 16.13
C GLU A 50 -3.72 -45.33 15.46
N GLN A 51 -3.24 -44.11 15.32
CA GLN A 51 -1.89 -43.80 14.82
C GLN A 51 -0.93 -43.52 15.96
N VAL A 52 0.25 -44.06 15.89
CA VAL A 52 1.30 -43.81 16.90
C VAL A 52 2.03 -42.50 16.60
N THR A 53 2.01 -41.56 17.56
CA THR A 53 2.69 -40.28 17.45
C THR A 53 4.20 -40.40 17.66
N PRO A 54 4.99 -39.42 17.22
CA PRO A 54 6.44 -39.39 17.48
C PRO A 54 6.83 -39.42 18.96
N GLN A 55 5.90 -39.00 19.84
CA GLN A 55 6.09 -39.00 21.29
C GLN A 55 5.71 -40.35 21.94
N GLY A 56 5.23 -41.32 21.13
CA GLY A 56 4.89 -42.67 21.58
C GLY A 56 3.50 -42.82 22.25
N SER A 57 2.60 -41.83 22.06
CA SER A 57 1.17 -41.93 22.37
C SER A 57 0.38 -42.29 21.13
N SER A 58 -0.81 -42.87 21.26
CA SER A 58 -1.71 -43.15 20.12
C SER A 58 -2.79 -42.07 20.04
N ILE A 59 -3.23 -41.77 18.81
CA ILE A 59 -4.36 -40.89 18.48
C ILE A 59 -5.36 -41.70 17.67
N ASN A 60 -6.64 -41.64 18.02
CA ASN A 60 -7.71 -42.28 17.25
C ASN A 60 -7.93 -41.57 15.94
N VAL A 61 -7.73 -42.24 14.83
CA VAL A 61 -7.85 -41.75 13.46
C VAL A 61 -8.91 -42.48 12.64
N THR A 62 -9.80 -43.20 13.31
CA THR A 62 -10.85 -43.98 12.66
C THR A 62 -11.76 -43.11 11.78
N GLY A 63 -12.14 -41.93 12.28
CA GLY A 63 -12.97 -40.97 11.55
C GLY A 63 -12.26 -40.41 10.31
N ASP A 64 -10.99 -40.09 10.46
CA ASP A 64 -10.18 -39.50 9.38
C ASP A 64 -9.94 -40.53 8.25
N ILE A 65 -9.69 -41.77 8.61
CA ILE A 65 -9.54 -42.88 7.65
C ILE A 65 -10.86 -43.19 6.95
N THR A 66 -11.97 -43.14 7.66
CA THR A 66 -13.30 -43.35 7.07
C THR A 66 -13.61 -42.25 6.06
N ALA A 67 -13.39 -40.97 6.42
CA ALA A 67 -13.58 -39.84 5.53
C ALA A 67 -12.66 -39.90 4.28
N LEU A 68 -11.42 -40.39 4.46
CA LEU A 68 -10.50 -40.59 3.35
C LEU A 68 -10.94 -41.68 2.39
N ILE A 69 -11.43 -42.78 2.92
CA ILE A 69 -11.96 -43.92 2.12
C ILE A 69 -13.23 -43.50 1.37
N GLU A 70 -14.12 -42.74 2.01
CA GLU A 70 -15.34 -42.21 1.38
C GLU A 70 -15.00 -41.22 0.26
N ALA A 71 -14.03 -40.34 0.46
CA ALA A 71 -13.58 -39.41 -0.56
C ALA A 71 -12.93 -40.12 -1.77
N ILE A 72 -12.11 -41.13 -1.52
CA ILE A 72 -11.51 -41.92 -2.60
C ILE A 72 -12.59 -42.72 -3.36
N ALA A 73 -13.57 -43.26 -2.65
CA ALA A 73 -14.69 -43.97 -3.25
C ALA A 73 -15.61 -43.06 -4.08
N ALA A 74 -15.68 -41.76 -3.69
CA ALA A 74 -16.39 -40.72 -4.40
C ALA A 74 -15.56 -40.03 -5.51
N GLY A 75 -14.32 -40.48 -5.77
CA GLY A 75 -13.43 -39.90 -6.78
C GLY A 75 -12.86 -38.53 -6.45
N GLN A 76 -13.01 -38.07 -5.20
CA GLN A 76 -12.50 -36.78 -4.76
C GLN A 76 -11.00 -36.82 -4.47
N ASP A 77 -10.31 -35.68 -4.65
CA ASP A 77 -8.91 -35.56 -4.32
C ASP A 77 -8.70 -35.51 -2.79
N PRO A 78 -8.06 -36.53 -2.20
CA PRO A 78 -7.87 -36.60 -0.75
C PRO A 78 -7.10 -35.44 -0.14
N THR A 79 -6.36 -34.67 -0.91
CA THR A 79 -5.58 -33.51 -0.44
C THR A 79 -6.45 -32.29 -0.12
N GLN A 80 -7.72 -32.30 -0.49
CA GLN A 80 -8.68 -31.22 -0.24
C GLN A 80 -9.46 -31.37 1.07
N LEU A 81 -9.25 -32.43 1.83
CA LEU A 81 -10.03 -32.78 3.02
C LEU A 81 -9.58 -32.13 4.34
N GLY A 82 -8.51 -31.33 4.35
CA GLY A 82 -8.02 -30.60 5.52
C GLY A 82 -6.50 -30.71 5.73
N GLN A 83 -5.95 -29.87 6.59
CA GLN A 83 -4.48 -29.78 6.85
C GLN A 83 -3.89 -31.09 7.39
N GLU A 84 -4.68 -31.95 8.00
CA GLU A 84 -4.29 -33.28 8.50
C GLU A 84 -4.00 -34.28 7.37
N PHE A 85 -4.45 -34.03 6.15
CA PHE A 85 -4.24 -34.88 4.97
C PHE A 85 -3.18 -34.32 3.99
N GLU A 86 -2.62 -33.14 4.29
CA GLU A 86 -1.53 -32.57 3.49
C GLU A 86 -0.26 -33.39 3.67
N THR A 87 0.24 -33.95 2.59
CA THR A 87 1.57 -34.59 2.59
C THR A 87 2.62 -33.55 2.89
N ALA A 88 3.41 -33.74 3.96
CA ALA A 88 4.46 -32.84 4.40
C ALA A 88 5.50 -32.55 3.29
N ALA A 89 5.26 -31.50 2.54
CA ALA A 89 6.25 -30.80 1.73
C ALA A 89 6.50 -29.44 2.39
N GLY A 90 7.52 -29.41 3.26
CA GLY A 90 8.33 -28.29 3.71
C GLY A 90 7.68 -26.93 3.90
N GLU A 91 7.65 -26.45 5.15
CA GLU A 91 7.43 -25.05 5.48
C GLU A 91 8.29 -24.10 4.63
N ALA A 92 7.60 -23.07 4.10
CA ALA A 92 8.22 -21.97 3.37
C ALA A 92 9.10 -21.12 4.30
N ASN A 93 10.41 -21.23 4.16
CA ASN A 93 11.34 -20.15 4.42
C ASN A 93 12.60 -20.37 3.59
N GLY A 94 12.70 -19.64 2.48
CA GLY A 94 13.94 -19.55 1.75
C GLY A 94 13.78 -19.40 0.24
N SER A 95 13.87 -18.17 -0.23
CA SER A 95 14.32 -17.71 -1.56
C SER A 95 13.66 -18.32 -2.80
N SER A 96 12.79 -17.56 -3.41
CA SER A 96 12.38 -17.73 -4.81
C SER A 96 13.60 -17.72 -5.74
N PRO A 97 13.75 -18.68 -6.64
CA PRO A 97 14.61 -18.51 -7.79
C PRO A 97 13.85 -17.72 -8.87
N GLN A 98 14.51 -16.68 -9.35
CA GLN A 98 14.07 -15.88 -10.50
C GLN A 98 13.93 -16.76 -11.74
N THR A 99 12.82 -16.54 -12.46
CA THR A 99 12.59 -17.06 -13.79
C THR A 99 13.57 -16.45 -14.79
N THR A 100 14.42 -17.26 -15.38
CA THR A 100 15.09 -16.95 -16.64
C THR A 100 15.09 -18.16 -17.53
N GLY A 101 14.47 -18.03 -18.71
CA GLY A 101 14.73 -18.89 -19.85
C GLY A 101 13.54 -19.70 -20.35
N ASN A 102 12.95 -19.27 -21.46
CA ASN A 102 12.14 -20.08 -22.37
C ASN A 102 12.97 -21.27 -22.88
N VAL A 103 12.47 -22.48 -22.68
CA VAL A 103 12.98 -23.65 -23.39
C VAL A 103 11.82 -24.29 -24.18
N ALA A 104 11.98 -24.30 -25.50
CA ALA A 104 11.08 -24.98 -26.42
C ALA A 104 11.15 -26.50 -26.23
N ARG A 105 9.98 -27.17 -26.12
CA ARG A 105 9.87 -28.62 -26.10
C ARG A 105 10.18 -29.20 -27.48
N THR A 106 11.14 -30.13 -27.51
CA THR A 106 11.20 -31.18 -28.54
C THR A 106 11.22 -32.51 -27.83
N GLY A 107 10.31 -33.34 -28.22
CA GLY A 107 9.79 -34.56 -27.72
C GLY A 107 10.71 -35.67 -27.20
N THR A 108 10.02 -36.60 -26.56
CA THR A 108 10.28 -37.91 -26.00
C THR A 108 10.60 -37.97 -24.52
N GLU A 109 9.60 -38.52 -23.78
CA GLU A 109 9.72 -38.87 -22.36
C GLU A 109 10.73 -40.02 -22.19
N LEU A 110 11.70 -39.81 -21.31
CA LEU A 110 12.44 -40.84 -20.62
C LEU A 110 12.17 -40.72 -19.13
N LEU A 111 11.45 -41.68 -18.58
CA LEU A 111 11.28 -41.86 -17.16
C LEU A 111 12.60 -42.18 -16.49
N ALA A 112 13.17 -41.22 -15.79
CA ALA A 112 14.28 -41.45 -14.87
C ALA A 112 13.72 -41.81 -13.50
N SER A 113 13.88 -43.05 -13.07
CA SER A 113 13.66 -43.45 -11.68
C SER A 113 14.82 -42.93 -10.84
N THR A 114 14.57 -41.96 -10.00
CA THR A 114 15.51 -41.52 -8.96
C THR A 114 15.05 -42.07 -7.63
N ASN A 115 15.79 -43.03 -7.08
CA ASN A 115 15.69 -43.41 -5.67
C ASN A 115 16.35 -42.32 -4.85
N PHE A 116 15.55 -41.60 -4.06
CA PHE A 116 16.06 -40.77 -2.97
C PHE A 116 15.61 -41.39 -1.64
N GLU A 117 16.56 -41.92 -0.89
CA GLU A 117 16.35 -42.13 0.54
C GLU A 117 16.41 -40.76 1.23
N THR A 118 15.28 -40.24 1.68
CA THR A 118 15.24 -39.11 2.61
C THR A 118 14.90 -39.64 3.99
N VAL A 119 15.86 -39.62 4.88
CA VAL A 119 15.62 -39.70 6.30
C VAL A 119 15.17 -38.31 6.74
N GLY A 120 13.87 -38.06 6.74
CA GLY A 120 13.24 -36.82 7.21
C GLY A 120 12.35 -37.15 8.41
N THR A 121 12.60 -36.44 9.47
CA THR A 121 11.83 -36.46 10.71
C THR A 121 10.48 -35.76 10.53
N GLU A 122 9.43 -36.53 10.95
CA GLU A 122 8.19 -36.06 11.59
C GLU A 122 7.18 -35.20 10.84
N GLY A 123 6.15 -35.87 10.36
CA GLY A 123 4.83 -35.35 10.06
C GLY A 123 3.91 -36.54 9.88
N ALA A 124 2.91 -36.71 10.76
CA ALA A 124 2.02 -37.84 10.75
C ALA A 124 1.01 -37.74 9.58
N GLY A 125 1.34 -38.37 8.48
CA GLY A 125 0.43 -38.63 7.36
C GLY A 125 0.43 -40.15 7.06
N PHE A 126 -0.71 -40.68 6.59
CA PHE A 126 -0.82 -42.09 6.19
C PHE A 126 -0.05 -42.35 4.91
N SER A 127 0.68 -43.46 4.83
CA SER A 127 1.33 -43.84 3.57
C SER A 127 0.28 -44.50 2.65
N THR A 128 0.40 -44.25 1.33
CA THR A 128 -0.47 -44.84 0.30
C THR A 128 -0.48 -46.35 0.38
N THR A 129 0.60 -46.96 0.80
CA THR A 129 0.77 -48.40 0.95
C THR A 129 0.01 -48.93 2.16
N GLN A 130 -0.12 -48.17 3.24
CA GLN A 130 -0.92 -48.53 4.41
C GLN A 130 -2.42 -48.55 4.07
N ILE A 131 -2.89 -47.67 3.21
CA ILE A 131 -4.30 -47.56 2.79
C ILE A 131 -4.68 -48.73 1.86
N LEU A 132 -3.82 -49.07 0.89
CA LEU A 132 -4.08 -50.17 -0.03
C LEU A 132 -4.14 -51.53 0.68
N THR A 133 -3.37 -51.74 1.75
CA THR A 133 -3.37 -52.97 2.52
C THR A 133 -4.64 -53.14 3.37
N LEU A 134 -5.29 -52.03 3.74
CA LEU A 134 -6.54 -52.05 4.48
C LEU A 134 -7.72 -52.50 3.63
N LEU A 135 -7.70 -52.19 2.30
CA LEU A 135 -8.76 -52.58 1.35
C LEU A 135 -8.78 -54.08 1.04
N ASP A 136 -7.68 -54.78 1.25
CA ASP A 136 -7.53 -56.19 0.87
C ASP A 136 -8.04 -57.21 1.95
N ILE A 137 -8.56 -56.71 3.10
CA ILE A 137 -8.88 -57.51 4.28
C ILE A 137 -10.39 -57.86 4.36
N LEU A 138 -11.25 -57.36 3.45
CA LEU A 138 -12.70 -57.67 3.49
C LEU A 138 -13.08 -58.80 2.51
N PRO A 139 -13.70 -59.87 2.97
CA PRO A 139 -14.01 -61.05 2.12
C PRO A 139 -15.36 -60.95 1.40
N PRO A 140 -15.48 -61.50 0.15
CA PRO A 140 -16.75 -61.58 -0.57
C PRO A 140 -17.56 -62.82 -0.22
N THR A 141 -18.86 -62.68 -0.10
CA THR A 141 -19.81 -63.80 0.13
C THR A 141 -20.42 -64.37 -1.17
N GLN A 142 -20.33 -65.62 -1.29
CA GLN A 142 -20.92 -66.41 -2.39
C GLN A 142 -21.95 -67.39 -1.86
N ALA A 143 -23.08 -67.62 -2.56
CA ALA A 143 -24.10 -68.67 -2.27
C ALA A 143 -24.43 -69.51 -3.50
N PRO A 144 -24.81 -70.75 -3.34
CA PRO A 144 -24.93 -71.80 -4.41
C PRO A 144 -26.34 -72.03 -4.97
N ALA A 145 -26.38 -72.54 -6.19
CA ALA A 145 -27.61 -72.85 -6.99
C ALA A 145 -28.28 -74.16 -6.72
N PRO A 146 -29.57 -74.34 -7.01
CA PRO A 146 -30.26 -75.68 -7.06
C PRO A 146 -30.80 -76.03 -8.46
N THR A 147 -30.96 -77.34 -8.69
CA THR A 147 -31.40 -78.05 -9.89
C THR A 147 -32.91 -78.21 -10.01
N GLY A 148 -33.46 -78.14 -11.21
CA GLY A 148 -34.87 -78.05 -11.53
C GLY A 148 -35.60 -79.31 -12.04
N ILE A 149 -36.89 -79.16 -12.17
CA ILE A 149 -37.86 -80.06 -12.80
C ILE A 149 -38.61 -79.24 -13.89
N PRO A 150 -38.91 -79.74 -15.06
CA PRO A 150 -39.55 -79.00 -16.15
C PRO A 150 -41.02 -78.70 -15.87
N ILE A 151 -41.36 -77.44 -15.90
CA ILE A 151 -42.72 -76.89 -15.87
C ILE A 151 -43.08 -76.48 -17.31
N PRO A 152 -44.34 -76.45 -17.72
CA PRO A 152 -44.74 -75.96 -19.04
C PRO A 152 -44.22 -74.51 -19.17
N VAL A 153 -43.50 -74.30 -20.23
CA VAL A 153 -42.84 -72.98 -20.45
C VAL A 153 -43.93 -71.98 -20.86
N THR A 154 -44.34 -71.14 -19.91
CA THR A 154 -45.18 -69.99 -20.19
C THR A 154 -44.37 -68.94 -20.91
N ILE A 155 -44.95 -68.16 -21.80
CA ILE A 155 -44.32 -67.01 -22.44
C ILE A 155 -44.06 -65.98 -21.35
N THR A 156 -42.80 -65.54 -21.26
CA THR A 156 -42.37 -64.51 -20.32
C THR A 156 -41.45 -63.51 -21.03
N VAL A 157 -41.43 -62.27 -20.59
CA VAL A 157 -40.38 -61.31 -20.95
C VAL A 157 -39.10 -61.87 -20.36
N GLN A 158 -38.10 -62.13 -21.21
CA GLN A 158 -36.81 -62.67 -20.82
C GLN A 158 -35.81 -61.60 -20.53
N ASP A 159 -35.76 -60.54 -21.38
CA ASP A 159 -34.82 -59.42 -21.25
C ASP A 159 -35.44 -58.16 -21.84
N ILE A 160 -35.08 -57.05 -21.25
CA ILE A 160 -35.31 -55.72 -21.76
C ILE A 160 -33.93 -54.98 -21.75
N SER A 161 -33.48 -54.58 -22.89
CA SER A 161 -32.17 -53.89 -23.02
C SER A 161 -32.10 -52.62 -22.18
N SER A 162 -30.89 -52.21 -21.90
CA SER A 162 -30.60 -50.93 -21.19
C SER A 162 -29.87 -49.99 -22.14
N PRO A 163 -30.59 -49.22 -22.95
CA PRO A 163 -30.01 -48.30 -23.92
C PRO A 163 -29.41 -47.05 -23.23
N ALA A 164 -28.43 -46.44 -23.89
CA ALA A 164 -27.93 -45.11 -23.56
C ALA A 164 -28.00 -44.26 -24.82
N VAL A 165 -28.54 -43.07 -24.71
CA VAL A 165 -28.71 -42.12 -25.81
C VAL A 165 -28.36 -40.71 -25.33
N ASP A 166 -28.01 -39.87 -26.26
CA ASP A 166 -27.92 -38.43 -26.04
C ASP A 166 -29.34 -37.83 -26.08
N GLU A 167 -29.54 -36.73 -25.42
CA GLU A 167 -30.77 -35.95 -25.39
C GLU A 167 -31.24 -35.61 -26.81
N GLY A 168 -32.53 -35.42 -27.01
CA GLY A 168 -33.11 -35.21 -28.35
C GLY A 168 -33.10 -36.46 -29.25
N GLN A 169 -32.52 -37.57 -28.82
CA GLN A 169 -32.52 -38.82 -29.60
C GLN A 169 -33.63 -39.75 -29.17
N GLN A 170 -33.93 -40.72 -30.02
CA GLN A 170 -34.93 -41.74 -29.70
C GLN A 170 -34.31 -42.89 -28.88
N VAL A 171 -34.81 -43.13 -27.68
CA VAL A 171 -34.51 -44.31 -26.88
C VAL A 171 -35.25 -45.53 -27.45
N SER A 172 -34.55 -46.65 -27.58
CA SER A 172 -35.13 -47.91 -28.04
C SER A 172 -34.75 -49.07 -27.11
N PHE A 173 -35.73 -49.64 -26.44
CA PHE A 173 -35.58 -50.84 -25.62
C PHE A 173 -35.82 -52.05 -26.47
N ASP A 174 -34.84 -52.94 -26.63
CA ASP A 174 -35.02 -54.25 -27.24
C ASP A 174 -35.65 -55.23 -26.21
N VAL A 175 -36.82 -55.70 -26.51
CA VAL A 175 -37.55 -56.67 -25.64
C VAL A 175 -37.48 -58.01 -26.27
N THR A 176 -37.01 -58.99 -25.50
CA THR A 176 -36.96 -60.41 -25.93
C THR A 176 -37.84 -61.31 -25.05
N LEU A 177 -38.47 -62.25 -25.66
CA LEU A 177 -39.25 -63.25 -24.97
C LEU A 177 -38.45 -64.57 -24.85
N ASN A 178 -38.82 -65.41 -23.90
CA ASN A 178 -38.17 -66.72 -23.69
C ASN A 178 -38.40 -67.70 -24.84
N GLN A 179 -39.41 -67.47 -25.67
CA GLN A 179 -39.76 -68.24 -26.88
C GLN A 179 -40.72 -67.41 -27.76
N PRO A 180 -40.88 -67.76 -29.06
CA PRO A 180 -41.87 -67.12 -29.93
C PRO A 180 -43.32 -67.37 -29.41
N THR A 181 -44.15 -66.31 -29.62
CA THR A 181 -45.60 -66.41 -29.24
C THR A 181 -46.34 -67.49 -30.03
N GLU A 182 -47.03 -68.40 -29.36
CA GLU A 182 -47.86 -69.45 -29.97
C GLU A 182 -49.30 -68.98 -30.20
N GLU A 183 -49.76 -67.95 -29.49
CA GLU A 183 -51.06 -67.28 -29.61
C GLU A 183 -50.87 -65.75 -29.45
N GLU A 184 -51.87 -64.94 -29.73
CA GLU A 184 -51.82 -63.49 -29.47
C GLU A 184 -51.59 -63.27 -27.99
N THR A 185 -50.44 -62.65 -27.67
CA THR A 185 -49.95 -62.49 -26.30
C THR A 185 -49.92 -61.02 -25.93
N THR A 186 -50.49 -60.69 -24.77
CA THR A 186 -50.46 -59.33 -24.24
C THR A 186 -49.34 -59.19 -23.20
N ILE A 187 -48.53 -58.12 -23.32
CA ILE A 187 -47.53 -57.77 -22.34
C ILE A 187 -47.92 -56.40 -21.74
N GLU A 188 -47.85 -56.35 -20.42
CA GLU A 188 -48.04 -55.10 -19.65
C GLU A 188 -46.67 -54.45 -19.38
N PHE A 189 -46.57 -53.18 -19.73
CA PHE A 189 -45.38 -52.36 -19.50
C PHE A 189 -45.71 -51.20 -18.57
N THR A 190 -44.68 -50.76 -17.90
CA THR A 190 -44.73 -49.52 -17.12
C THR A 190 -43.41 -48.76 -17.32
N LEU A 191 -43.53 -47.50 -17.74
CA LEU A 191 -42.45 -46.54 -17.66
C LEU A 191 -42.38 -46.00 -16.23
N ASN A 192 -41.23 -45.98 -15.66
CA ASN A 192 -41.03 -45.44 -14.31
C ASN A 192 -39.91 -44.40 -14.38
N ASP A 193 -40.21 -43.25 -13.83
CA ASP A 193 -39.19 -42.19 -13.64
C ASP A 193 -38.08 -42.71 -12.72
N GLY A 194 -36.87 -42.24 -12.99
CA GLY A 194 -35.70 -42.44 -12.16
C GLY A 194 -35.15 -41.07 -11.69
N SER A 195 -33.97 -40.71 -12.14
CA SER A 195 -33.55 -39.33 -12.14
C SER A 195 -34.19 -38.57 -13.31
N ALA A 196 -34.33 -39.20 -14.48
CA ALA A 196 -35.08 -38.63 -15.59
C ALA A 196 -36.60 -38.68 -15.34
N VAL A 197 -37.28 -37.58 -15.68
CA VAL A 197 -38.72 -37.35 -15.46
C VAL A 197 -39.49 -37.39 -16.79
N GLY A 198 -40.51 -38.22 -16.86
CA GLY A 198 -41.36 -38.30 -18.03
C GLY A 198 -42.44 -37.23 -18.07
N GLY A 199 -42.67 -36.63 -19.25
CA GLY A 199 -43.69 -35.61 -19.47
C GLY A 199 -44.18 -35.55 -20.92
N ALA A 200 -45.00 -34.55 -21.24
CA ALA A 200 -45.24 -34.18 -22.64
C ALA A 200 -44.02 -33.36 -23.15
N ALA A 201 -43.77 -33.41 -24.46
CA ALA A 201 -42.67 -32.66 -25.07
C ALA A 201 -42.70 -31.13 -24.85
N SER A 202 -43.76 -30.60 -24.26
CA SER A 202 -43.92 -29.17 -23.91
C SER A 202 -43.78 -28.91 -22.42
N ASP A 203 -43.55 -29.90 -21.60
CA ASP A 203 -43.48 -29.77 -20.15
C ASP A 203 -42.05 -29.39 -19.74
N VAL A 204 -41.92 -28.35 -18.97
CA VAL A 204 -40.61 -27.86 -18.51
C VAL A 204 -39.99 -28.85 -17.54
N GLY A 205 -38.73 -29.27 -17.78
CA GLY A 205 -38.02 -30.26 -16.97
C GLY A 205 -38.57 -31.69 -17.12
N ALA A 206 -39.07 -32.02 -18.30
CA ALA A 206 -39.33 -33.40 -18.70
C ALA A 206 -38.22 -33.85 -19.66
N ASP A 207 -37.58 -34.96 -19.37
CA ASP A 207 -36.39 -35.48 -20.06
C ASP A 207 -36.74 -36.50 -21.13
N TYR A 208 -37.95 -37.06 -21.07
CA TYR A 208 -38.45 -37.98 -22.08
C TYR A 208 -39.97 -37.90 -22.24
N VAL A 209 -40.43 -38.20 -23.45
CA VAL A 209 -41.90 -38.22 -23.78
C VAL A 209 -42.51 -39.47 -23.22
N ASN A 210 -43.33 -39.34 -22.17
CA ASN A 210 -44.04 -40.48 -21.55
C ASN A 210 -45.51 -40.59 -21.93
N THR A 211 -45.95 -39.85 -22.96
CA THR A 211 -47.37 -39.88 -23.39
C THR A 211 -47.64 -40.92 -24.47
N THR A 212 -46.64 -41.28 -25.27
CA THR A 212 -46.74 -42.26 -26.36
C THR A 212 -45.46 -43.07 -26.47
N VAL A 213 -45.57 -44.32 -26.89
CA VAL A 213 -44.45 -45.17 -27.26
C VAL A 213 -44.69 -45.78 -28.65
N LEU A 214 -43.62 -45.99 -29.38
CA LEU A 214 -43.63 -46.64 -30.70
C LEU A 214 -43.17 -48.10 -30.55
N ILE A 215 -44.00 -49.04 -30.84
CA ILE A 215 -43.65 -50.45 -30.87
C ILE A 215 -43.25 -50.81 -32.29
N THR A 216 -42.10 -51.44 -32.46
CA THR A 216 -41.66 -51.99 -33.77
C THR A 216 -41.46 -53.46 -33.64
N LEU A 217 -42.29 -54.23 -34.37
CA LEU A 217 -42.24 -55.69 -34.41
C LEU A 217 -41.07 -56.18 -35.26
N SER A 218 -40.76 -57.52 -35.16
CA SER A 218 -39.64 -58.14 -35.88
C SER A 218 -39.76 -58.05 -37.41
N ASP A 219 -40.98 -57.89 -37.92
CA ASP A 219 -41.26 -57.74 -39.35
C ASP A 219 -41.19 -56.30 -39.85
N GLY A 220 -40.87 -55.35 -38.94
CA GLY A 220 -40.81 -53.92 -39.19
C GLY A 220 -42.14 -53.18 -39.15
N THR A 221 -43.21 -53.84 -38.75
CA THR A 221 -44.52 -53.21 -38.51
C THR A 221 -44.45 -52.38 -37.27
N THR A 222 -44.91 -51.10 -37.34
CA THR A 222 -44.95 -50.19 -36.25
C THR A 222 -46.32 -49.91 -35.70
N GLN A 223 -46.44 -49.69 -34.38
CA GLN A 223 -47.70 -49.34 -33.72
C GLN A 223 -47.39 -48.27 -32.65
N GLU A 224 -48.08 -47.15 -32.70
CA GLU A 224 -48.04 -46.14 -31.65
C GLU A 224 -49.06 -46.47 -30.57
N ILE A 225 -48.63 -46.47 -29.31
CA ILE A 225 -49.46 -46.78 -28.15
C ILE A 225 -49.45 -45.58 -27.20
N GLN A 226 -50.67 -45.24 -26.72
CA GLN A 226 -50.80 -44.20 -25.69
C GLN A 226 -50.39 -44.78 -24.32
N VAL A 227 -49.58 -44.05 -23.60
CA VAL A 227 -49.21 -44.36 -22.23
C VAL A 227 -50.21 -43.71 -21.29
N ASN A 228 -50.67 -44.42 -20.27
CA ASN A 228 -51.58 -43.92 -19.24
C ASN A 228 -50.84 -42.95 -18.28
N ASP A 229 -51.61 -42.14 -17.52
CA ASP A 229 -51.04 -41.18 -16.56
C ASP A 229 -50.19 -41.83 -15.47
N ASP A 230 -50.29 -43.13 -15.25
CA ASP A 230 -49.50 -43.92 -14.32
C ASP A 230 -48.27 -44.61 -14.95
N GLY A 231 -47.95 -44.23 -16.20
CA GLY A 231 -46.84 -44.81 -16.98
C GLY A 231 -47.12 -46.20 -17.57
N SER A 232 -48.32 -46.78 -17.34
CA SER A 232 -48.67 -48.12 -17.81
C SER A 232 -49.18 -48.12 -19.26
N PHE A 233 -48.86 -49.16 -19.99
CA PHE A 233 -49.44 -49.42 -21.35
C PHE A 233 -49.39 -50.92 -21.67
N THR A 234 -50.13 -51.34 -22.66
CA THR A 234 -50.21 -52.76 -23.06
C THR A 234 -49.85 -52.89 -24.54
N VAL A 235 -49.10 -53.92 -24.84
CA VAL A 235 -48.72 -54.35 -26.20
C VAL A 235 -49.31 -55.72 -26.50
N SER A 236 -50.08 -55.82 -27.59
CA SER A 236 -50.55 -57.09 -28.11
C SER A 236 -49.63 -57.56 -29.23
N LEU A 237 -48.99 -58.73 -29.01
CA LEU A 237 -48.03 -59.31 -29.94
C LEU A 237 -48.75 -60.40 -30.80
N PRO A 238 -48.53 -60.39 -32.12
CA PRO A 238 -49.03 -61.46 -33.01
C PRO A 238 -48.29 -62.76 -32.77
N ILE A 239 -48.83 -63.84 -33.31
CA ILE A 239 -48.22 -65.18 -33.27
C ILE A 239 -46.90 -65.20 -34.01
N GLY A 240 -45.87 -65.77 -33.37
CA GLY A 240 -44.51 -65.89 -33.93
C GLY A 240 -43.53 -64.82 -33.54
N GLU A 241 -43.94 -63.89 -32.70
CA GLU A 241 -43.05 -62.78 -32.26
C GLU A 241 -42.19 -63.30 -31.08
N GLU A 242 -40.87 -63.09 -31.22
CA GLU A 242 -39.89 -63.45 -30.19
C GLU A 242 -39.13 -62.20 -29.65
N SER A 243 -39.08 -61.15 -30.45
CA SER A 243 -38.45 -59.89 -30.07
C SER A 243 -39.09 -58.67 -30.76
N PHE A 244 -39.14 -57.56 -30.10
CA PHE A 244 -39.65 -56.29 -30.64
C PHE A 244 -38.97 -55.16 -29.91
N THR A 245 -39.12 -53.94 -30.42
CA THR A 245 -38.58 -52.74 -29.74
C THR A 245 -39.71 -51.88 -29.20
N VAL A 246 -39.43 -51.22 -28.06
CA VAL A 246 -40.24 -50.14 -27.50
C VAL A 246 -39.40 -48.87 -27.57
N SER A 247 -39.84 -47.90 -28.37
CA SER A 247 -39.11 -46.67 -28.58
C SER A 247 -39.93 -45.48 -28.13
N LEU A 248 -39.25 -44.47 -27.60
CA LEU A 248 -39.80 -43.16 -27.24
C LEU A 248 -38.75 -42.07 -27.43
N ASP A 249 -39.18 -40.84 -27.61
CA ASP A 249 -38.30 -39.73 -27.85
C ASP A 249 -37.83 -39.12 -26.53
N THR A 250 -36.56 -38.79 -26.43
CA THR A 250 -36.05 -37.93 -25.36
C THR A 250 -36.28 -36.44 -25.71
N ILE A 251 -36.27 -35.58 -24.74
CA ILE A 251 -36.49 -34.14 -24.90
C ILE A 251 -35.12 -33.49 -24.81
N ASP A 252 -34.89 -32.58 -25.71
CA ASP A 252 -33.70 -31.76 -25.83
C ASP A 252 -34.04 -30.38 -25.27
N ASP A 253 -33.29 -29.88 -24.29
CA ASP A 253 -33.51 -28.56 -23.72
C ASP A 253 -32.15 -27.84 -23.47
N ASN A 254 -32.11 -26.75 -22.74
CA ASN A 254 -30.89 -25.97 -22.54
C ASN A 254 -30.27 -26.13 -21.15
N LEU A 255 -30.72 -27.11 -20.37
CA LEU A 255 -30.26 -27.37 -19.01
C LEU A 255 -29.14 -28.41 -19.01
N ALA A 256 -28.09 -28.15 -18.24
CA ALA A 256 -26.99 -29.10 -18.03
C ALA A 256 -27.37 -30.08 -16.91
N GLU A 257 -27.82 -31.27 -17.25
CA GLU A 257 -28.40 -32.19 -16.30
C GLU A 257 -27.49 -33.37 -15.97
N GLY A 258 -26.60 -33.75 -16.84
CA GLY A 258 -25.74 -34.93 -16.69
C GLY A 258 -26.46 -36.22 -17.01
N SER A 259 -25.90 -37.35 -16.60
CA SER A 259 -26.50 -38.64 -16.92
C SER A 259 -27.71 -38.91 -16.07
N GLU A 260 -28.85 -39.08 -16.71
CA GLU A 260 -30.12 -39.37 -16.08
C GLU A 260 -30.67 -40.75 -16.46
N THR A 261 -31.60 -41.28 -15.70
CA THR A 261 -32.11 -42.62 -15.93
C THR A 261 -33.61 -42.71 -15.71
N PHE A 262 -34.27 -43.48 -16.58
CA PHE A 262 -35.62 -43.96 -16.36
C PHE A 262 -35.70 -45.47 -16.70
N SER A 263 -36.78 -46.15 -16.40
CA SER A 263 -36.86 -47.59 -16.63
C SER A 263 -38.14 -47.99 -17.30
N LEU A 264 -38.02 -49.02 -18.16
CA LEU A 264 -39.14 -49.78 -18.71
C LEU A 264 -39.22 -51.12 -18.02
N SER A 265 -40.32 -51.37 -17.34
CA SER A 265 -40.63 -52.69 -16.73
C SER A 265 -41.71 -53.38 -17.52
N GLY A 266 -41.54 -54.66 -17.83
CA GLY A 266 -42.48 -55.43 -18.60
C GLY A 266 -42.74 -56.85 -18.05
N SER A 267 -43.95 -57.31 -18.12
CA SER A 267 -44.34 -58.72 -17.75
C SER A 267 -45.53 -59.20 -18.51
N THR A 268 -45.61 -60.50 -18.70
CA THR A 268 -46.86 -61.20 -19.14
C THR A 268 -47.75 -61.40 -17.91
N PRO A 269 -49.09 -61.64 -18.10
CA PRO A 269 -50.02 -61.81 -16.99
C PRO A 269 -49.65 -62.97 -16.04
N ASP A 270 -48.93 -63.97 -16.54
CA ASP A 270 -48.52 -65.13 -15.77
C ASP A 270 -47.09 -65.05 -15.19
N GLN A 271 -46.40 -63.91 -15.43
CA GLN A 271 -45.05 -63.70 -14.97
C GLN A 271 -45.07 -62.97 -13.60
N PRO A 272 -44.54 -63.65 -12.55
CA PRO A 272 -44.69 -63.13 -11.18
C PRO A 272 -43.83 -61.92 -10.86
N THR A 273 -42.78 -61.64 -11.63
CA THR A 273 -41.88 -60.50 -11.48
C THR A 273 -41.61 -59.87 -12.85
N PRO A 274 -41.84 -58.58 -13.02
CA PRO A 274 -41.47 -57.87 -14.24
C PRO A 274 -39.95 -57.89 -14.49
N VAL A 275 -39.57 -57.84 -15.75
CA VAL A 275 -38.16 -57.57 -16.19
C VAL A 275 -38.04 -56.11 -16.45
N THR A 276 -36.93 -55.54 -16.08
CA THR A 276 -36.69 -54.08 -16.18
C THR A 276 -35.44 -53.84 -16.97
N GLY A 277 -35.53 -52.97 -17.97
CA GLY A 277 -34.42 -52.30 -18.64
C GLY A 277 -34.32 -50.86 -18.14
N VAL A 278 -33.13 -50.35 -18.04
CA VAL A 278 -32.85 -48.96 -17.60
C VAL A 278 -32.26 -48.21 -18.77
N ALA A 279 -32.92 -47.16 -19.20
CA ALA A 279 -32.35 -46.19 -20.14
C ALA A 279 -31.50 -45.15 -19.41
N THR A 280 -30.46 -44.74 -20.06
CA THR A 280 -29.63 -43.58 -19.64
C THR A 280 -29.74 -42.52 -20.71
N ILE A 281 -30.10 -41.33 -20.31
CA ILE A 281 -30.07 -40.11 -21.12
C ILE A 281 -28.82 -39.30 -20.70
N THR A 282 -28.12 -38.77 -21.64
CA THR A 282 -26.95 -37.87 -21.40
C THR A 282 -27.09 -36.66 -22.25
N ASP A 283 -26.64 -35.52 -21.72
CA ASP A 283 -26.54 -34.29 -22.51
C ASP A 283 -25.75 -34.60 -23.79
N GLU A 284 -26.07 -33.95 -24.90
CA GLU A 284 -25.36 -34.14 -26.15
C GLU A 284 -23.97 -33.48 -26.09
N ALA A 285 -23.02 -34.09 -26.83
CA ALA A 285 -21.63 -33.64 -26.80
C ALA A 285 -21.35 -32.38 -27.65
N GLU A 286 -22.26 -32.00 -28.56
CA GLU A 286 -22.13 -30.87 -29.46
C GLU A 286 -23.38 -29.97 -29.31
N GLN A 287 -23.26 -28.94 -28.46
CA GLN A 287 -24.35 -28.00 -28.19
C GLN A 287 -24.69 -27.18 -29.45
N GLY A 288 -25.99 -27.07 -29.73
CA GLY A 288 -26.55 -26.26 -30.80
C GLY A 288 -26.80 -24.80 -30.38
N PRO A 289 -27.36 -24.01 -31.29
CA PRO A 289 -27.83 -22.66 -30.94
C PRO A 289 -29.05 -22.66 -30.00
N GLU A 290 -29.80 -23.74 -29.96
CA GLU A 290 -30.98 -24.01 -29.10
C GLU A 290 -30.57 -24.13 -27.65
N ASP A 291 -29.41 -24.70 -27.36
CA ASP A 291 -28.90 -24.97 -26.02
C ASP A 291 -28.20 -23.77 -25.39
N THR A 292 -28.08 -22.69 -26.17
CA THR A 292 -27.34 -21.52 -25.75
C THR A 292 -28.23 -20.44 -25.13
N VAL A 293 -28.14 -20.25 -23.83
CA VAL A 293 -28.81 -19.15 -23.13
C VAL A 293 -28.02 -17.86 -23.24
N THR A 294 -28.65 -16.83 -23.77
CA THR A 294 -28.02 -15.50 -23.85
C THR A 294 -28.16 -14.75 -22.54
N VAL A 295 -27.05 -14.29 -22.04
CA VAL A 295 -26.97 -13.48 -20.83
C VAL A 295 -26.63 -12.04 -21.19
N ASN A 296 -27.43 -11.09 -20.71
CA ASN A 296 -27.14 -9.66 -20.84
C ASN A 296 -26.99 -9.04 -19.45
N MET A 297 -26.05 -8.10 -19.31
CA MET A 297 -25.91 -7.32 -18.10
C MET A 297 -26.04 -5.82 -18.40
N THR A 298 -26.76 -5.12 -17.54
CA THR A 298 -26.84 -3.65 -17.55
C THR A 298 -26.54 -3.12 -16.13
N GLY A 299 -25.98 -1.93 -16.03
CA GLY A 299 -25.62 -1.35 -14.74
C GLY A 299 -25.18 0.10 -14.85
N PRO A 300 -24.68 0.68 -13.76
CA PRO A 300 -24.18 2.05 -13.73
C PRO A 300 -22.91 2.21 -14.57
N ASN A 301 -22.80 3.38 -15.23
CA ASN A 301 -21.56 3.76 -15.93
C ASN A 301 -20.54 4.41 -15.00
N SER A 302 -20.99 4.92 -13.84
CA SER A 302 -20.13 5.57 -12.85
C SER A 302 -20.72 5.51 -11.44
N VAL A 303 -19.86 5.65 -10.46
CA VAL A 303 -20.13 5.75 -9.03
C VAL A 303 -19.07 6.67 -8.42
N SER A 304 -19.41 7.42 -7.36
CA SER A 304 -18.40 8.11 -6.57
C SER A 304 -17.76 7.14 -5.57
N GLU A 305 -16.51 7.36 -5.26
CA GLU A 305 -15.80 6.63 -4.22
C GLU A 305 -16.58 6.65 -2.89
N GLY A 306 -16.47 5.59 -2.09
CA GLY A 306 -17.21 5.44 -0.84
C GLY A 306 -18.73 5.18 -0.97
N GLU A 307 -19.27 5.24 -2.18
CA GLU A 307 -20.71 5.06 -2.41
C GLU A 307 -21.04 3.65 -2.92
N THR A 308 -22.25 3.19 -2.66
CA THR A 308 -22.77 1.97 -3.26
C THR A 308 -23.29 2.27 -4.66
N THR A 309 -22.92 1.45 -5.64
CA THR A 309 -23.43 1.58 -7.02
C THR A 309 -24.96 1.46 -7.06
N SER A 310 -25.59 2.04 -8.08
CA SER A 310 -26.94 1.63 -8.42
C SER A 310 -26.95 0.16 -8.87
N GLU A 311 -28.15 -0.44 -8.90
CA GLU A 311 -28.29 -1.87 -9.23
C GLU A 311 -27.75 -2.23 -10.61
N TYR A 312 -26.94 -3.27 -10.66
CA TYR A 312 -26.70 -4.06 -11.86
C TYR A 312 -27.84 -5.04 -12.03
N THR A 313 -28.21 -5.29 -13.27
CA THR A 313 -29.24 -6.25 -13.63
C THR A 313 -28.71 -7.24 -14.65
N VAL A 314 -28.71 -8.51 -14.32
CA VAL A 314 -28.47 -9.63 -15.24
C VAL A 314 -29.81 -10.12 -15.75
N THR A 315 -29.93 -10.37 -17.06
CA THR A 315 -31.14 -10.87 -17.71
C THR A 315 -30.79 -12.05 -18.60
N LEU A 316 -31.55 -13.14 -18.45
CA LEU A 316 -31.42 -14.36 -19.24
C LEU A 316 -32.46 -14.40 -20.35
N SER A 317 -32.13 -15.04 -21.48
CA SER A 317 -33.10 -15.32 -22.56
C SER A 317 -34.11 -16.40 -22.16
N ASP A 318 -33.69 -17.35 -21.34
CA ASP A 318 -34.50 -18.50 -20.90
C ASP A 318 -34.46 -18.64 -19.36
N PRO A 319 -35.53 -19.15 -18.75
CA PRO A 319 -35.61 -19.18 -17.29
C PRO A 319 -34.72 -20.28 -16.67
N ALA A 320 -33.96 -19.87 -15.65
CA ALA A 320 -33.25 -20.78 -14.78
C ALA A 320 -34.17 -21.31 -13.66
N PRO A 321 -33.92 -22.52 -13.11
CA PRO A 321 -34.58 -23.03 -11.92
C PRO A 321 -34.55 -22.05 -10.76
N VAL A 322 -35.57 -22.02 -9.92
CA VAL A 322 -35.67 -21.12 -8.78
C VAL A 322 -34.55 -21.38 -7.78
N GLY A 323 -33.77 -20.33 -7.49
CA GLY A 323 -32.65 -20.40 -6.57
C GLY A 323 -31.28 -20.54 -7.24
N SER A 324 -31.24 -20.57 -8.56
CA SER A 324 -29.99 -20.50 -9.33
C SER A 324 -29.20 -19.25 -9.00
N ILE A 325 -27.90 -19.36 -9.09
CA ILE A 325 -26.94 -18.34 -8.67
C ILE A 325 -26.15 -17.86 -9.90
N VAL A 326 -26.17 -16.57 -10.16
CA VAL A 326 -25.24 -15.93 -11.10
C VAL A 326 -23.93 -15.68 -10.38
N THR A 327 -22.82 -16.12 -10.94
CA THR A 327 -21.48 -15.87 -10.42
C THR A 327 -20.79 -14.79 -11.25
N PHE A 328 -19.98 -13.96 -10.59
CA PHE A 328 -19.31 -12.84 -11.23
C PHE A 328 -17.79 -12.98 -11.21
N ALA A 329 -17.17 -12.34 -12.20
CA ALA A 329 -15.73 -12.17 -12.30
C ALA A 329 -15.42 -10.70 -12.53
N TYR A 330 -14.32 -10.25 -11.95
CA TYR A 330 -13.87 -8.86 -12.05
C TYR A 330 -12.60 -8.76 -12.87
N SER A 331 -12.47 -7.65 -13.56
CA SER A 331 -11.21 -7.25 -14.19
C SER A 331 -11.03 -5.74 -14.07
N TYR A 332 -9.83 -5.34 -13.83
CA TYR A 332 -9.44 -3.97 -13.49
C TYR A 332 -8.65 -3.36 -14.64
N THR A 333 -9.03 -2.15 -15.05
CA THR A 333 -8.32 -1.42 -16.12
C THR A 333 -7.37 -0.37 -15.51
N THR A 334 -7.90 0.49 -14.68
CA THR A 334 -7.18 1.48 -13.88
C THR A 334 -7.45 1.27 -12.39
N ALA A 335 -8.64 0.90 -12.04
CA ALA A 335 -8.99 0.47 -10.69
C ALA A 335 -8.23 -0.79 -10.26
N SER A 336 -8.23 -1.08 -8.99
CA SER A 336 -7.70 -2.27 -8.33
C SER A 336 -8.78 -3.04 -7.56
N GLY A 337 -8.43 -4.16 -6.96
CA GLY A 337 -9.35 -4.89 -6.09
C GLY A 337 -9.50 -4.27 -4.70
N ASP A 338 -8.69 -3.27 -4.38
CA ASP A 338 -8.74 -2.55 -3.11
C ASP A 338 -9.78 -1.42 -3.15
N ASP A 339 -10.19 -0.98 -4.36
CA ASP A 339 -11.11 0.13 -4.59
C ASP A 339 -12.59 -0.27 -4.54
N ILE A 340 -12.88 -1.58 -4.51
CA ILE A 340 -14.24 -2.10 -4.42
C ILE A 340 -14.36 -3.28 -3.46
N THR A 341 -15.56 -3.45 -2.92
CA THR A 341 -15.96 -4.69 -2.27
C THR A 341 -16.69 -5.55 -3.29
N GLU A 342 -16.02 -6.59 -3.82
CA GLU A 342 -16.57 -7.46 -4.85
C GLU A 342 -17.83 -8.20 -4.36
N THR A 343 -18.94 -8.03 -5.07
CA THR A 343 -20.10 -8.91 -4.97
C THR A 343 -19.90 -10.07 -5.94
N THR A 344 -19.64 -11.27 -5.42
CA THR A 344 -19.26 -12.42 -6.23
C THR A 344 -20.44 -13.25 -6.74
N GLN A 345 -21.65 -13.06 -6.21
CA GLN A 345 -22.84 -13.85 -6.52
C GLN A 345 -24.11 -13.03 -6.41
N ALA A 346 -25.12 -13.36 -7.23
CA ALA A 346 -26.49 -12.90 -7.08
C ALA A 346 -27.47 -14.05 -7.34
N VAL A 347 -28.59 -14.07 -6.63
CA VAL A 347 -29.61 -15.10 -6.80
C VAL A 347 -30.62 -14.65 -7.86
N ILE A 348 -30.96 -15.55 -8.79
CA ILE A 348 -31.99 -15.31 -9.79
C ILE A 348 -33.35 -15.21 -9.09
N GLY A 349 -34.11 -14.18 -9.45
CA GLY A 349 -35.41 -13.88 -8.87
C GLY A 349 -36.47 -14.93 -9.18
N ALA A 350 -37.66 -14.74 -8.58
CA ALA A 350 -38.80 -15.65 -8.79
C ALA A 350 -39.36 -15.65 -10.22
N ASP A 351 -38.92 -14.72 -11.06
CA ASP A 351 -39.23 -14.69 -12.49
C ASP A 351 -38.37 -15.68 -13.33
N GLY A 352 -37.35 -16.24 -12.71
CA GLY A 352 -36.42 -17.18 -13.33
C GLY A 352 -35.41 -16.54 -14.31
N VAL A 353 -35.52 -15.25 -14.62
CA VAL A 353 -34.75 -14.61 -15.70
C VAL A 353 -33.95 -13.38 -15.29
N THR A 354 -34.15 -12.87 -14.06
CA THR A 354 -33.44 -11.67 -13.62
C THR A 354 -32.71 -11.89 -12.29
N ALA A 355 -31.50 -11.33 -12.20
CA ALA A 355 -30.77 -11.18 -10.96
C ALA A 355 -30.28 -9.75 -10.81
N THR A 356 -30.32 -9.18 -9.59
CA THR A 356 -29.81 -7.84 -9.33
C THR A 356 -28.81 -7.86 -8.17
N PHE A 357 -27.86 -6.93 -8.22
CA PHE A 357 -26.86 -6.75 -7.18
C PHE A 357 -26.29 -5.34 -7.22
N THR A 358 -25.58 -4.96 -6.19
CA THR A 358 -24.82 -3.72 -6.09
C THR A 358 -23.37 -4.02 -5.72
N ILE A 359 -22.50 -3.05 -5.92
CA ILE A 359 -21.10 -3.10 -5.54
C ILE A 359 -20.82 -1.87 -4.69
N ASP A 360 -20.17 -2.06 -3.55
CA ASP A 360 -19.72 -0.96 -2.71
C ASP A 360 -18.31 -0.56 -3.15
N THR A 361 -18.06 0.74 -3.36
CA THR A 361 -16.72 1.26 -3.54
C THR A 361 -16.09 1.52 -2.18
N VAL A 362 -14.78 1.45 -2.15
CA VAL A 362 -13.98 1.72 -0.95
C VAL A 362 -13.59 3.18 -0.97
N ASP A 363 -13.69 3.81 0.17
CA ASP A 363 -13.34 5.19 0.43
C ASP A 363 -11.95 5.23 1.06
N ASP A 364 -11.03 6.05 0.54
CA ASP A 364 -9.69 6.16 1.12
C ASP A 364 -9.19 7.63 1.11
N VAL A 365 -7.96 7.88 1.44
CA VAL A 365 -7.43 9.24 1.61
C VAL A 365 -6.68 9.77 0.38
N TYR A 366 -6.58 8.99 -0.69
CA TYR A 366 -5.74 9.33 -1.83
C TYR A 366 -6.55 10.09 -2.89
N ALA A 367 -5.94 11.14 -3.43
CA ALA A 367 -6.49 11.85 -4.59
C ALA A 367 -6.21 11.04 -5.84
N GLU A 368 -7.21 10.39 -6.34
CA GLU A 368 -7.13 9.50 -7.49
C GLU A 368 -7.82 10.13 -8.72
N GLY A 369 -7.66 9.55 -9.83
CA GLY A 369 -8.38 9.96 -11.03
C GLY A 369 -9.51 8.98 -11.32
N ASP A 370 -10.29 9.26 -12.35
CA ASP A 370 -11.30 8.32 -12.81
C ASP A 370 -10.70 6.92 -13.03
N GLU A 371 -11.20 5.94 -12.32
CA GLU A 371 -10.78 4.56 -12.35
C GLU A 371 -11.85 3.64 -12.92
N VAL A 372 -11.46 2.57 -13.57
CA VAL A 372 -12.41 1.70 -14.28
C VAL A 372 -12.21 0.25 -13.88
N PHE A 373 -13.29 -0.35 -13.41
CA PHE A 373 -13.39 -1.79 -13.26
C PHE A 373 -14.48 -2.35 -14.17
N ARG A 374 -14.37 -3.64 -14.48
CA ARG A 374 -15.39 -4.40 -15.19
C ARG A 374 -15.89 -5.52 -14.32
N VAL A 375 -17.20 -5.64 -14.19
CA VAL A 375 -17.86 -6.83 -13.67
C VAL A 375 -18.47 -7.60 -14.84
N SER A 376 -18.31 -8.92 -14.86
CA SER A 376 -18.83 -9.80 -15.89
C SER A 376 -19.46 -11.05 -15.25
N VAL A 377 -20.46 -11.63 -15.90
CA VAL A 377 -20.97 -12.95 -15.53
C VAL A 377 -19.92 -14.00 -15.87
N SER A 378 -19.59 -14.85 -14.93
CA SER A 378 -18.68 -15.99 -15.11
C SER A 378 -19.39 -17.30 -15.28
N GLY A 379 -20.65 -17.39 -14.80
CA GLY A 379 -21.47 -18.60 -14.92
C GLY A 379 -22.82 -18.44 -14.23
N ILE A 380 -23.67 -19.41 -14.46
CA ILE A 380 -24.96 -19.59 -13.78
C ILE A 380 -24.95 -20.99 -13.23
N VAL A 381 -25.08 -21.12 -11.91
CA VAL A 381 -24.88 -22.39 -11.20
C VAL A 381 -26.01 -22.68 -10.20
N ASP A 382 -26.13 -23.92 -9.80
CA ASP A 382 -26.98 -24.34 -8.70
C ASP A 382 -26.35 -24.09 -7.32
N GLY A 383 -27.00 -24.51 -6.25
CA GLY A 383 -26.48 -24.36 -4.88
C GLY A 383 -25.22 -25.16 -4.56
N ASP A 384 -24.88 -26.13 -5.39
CA ASP A 384 -23.69 -26.99 -5.29
C ASP A 384 -22.60 -26.60 -6.27
N SER A 385 -22.78 -25.48 -6.97
CA SER A 385 -21.86 -24.90 -7.97
C SER A 385 -21.76 -25.66 -9.29
N ASN A 386 -22.75 -26.50 -9.64
CA ASN A 386 -22.83 -27.11 -10.95
C ASN A 386 -23.42 -26.11 -11.96
N PRO A 387 -22.99 -26.14 -13.23
CA PRO A 387 -23.63 -25.36 -14.28
C PRO A 387 -25.12 -25.66 -14.39
N ILE A 388 -25.95 -24.64 -14.62
CA ILE A 388 -27.40 -24.82 -14.84
C ILE A 388 -27.70 -25.04 -16.32
N PHE A 389 -26.95 -24.36 -17.19
CA PHE A 389 -27.17 -24.42 -18.62
C PHE A 389 -25.98 -25.04 -19.34
N GLU A 390 -26.28 -25.74 -20.42
CA GLU A 390 -25.25 -26.37 -21.24
C GLU A 390 -24.30 -25.36 -21.88
N ALA A 391 -24.84 -24.29 -22.44
CA ALA A 391 -24.05 -23.21 -23.01
C ALA A 391 -24.58 -21.83 -22.64
N LEU A 392 -23.65 -20.90 -22.41
CA LEU A 392 -23.95 -19.49 -22.17
C LEU A 392 -23.30 -18.60 -23.21
N ASN A 393 -24.11 -17.73 -23.84
CA ASN A 393 -23.58 -16.62 -24.62
C ASN A 393 -23.39 -15.42 -23.69
N LEU A 394 -22.14 -15.11 -23.35
CA LEU A 394 -21.74 -14.04 -22.44
C LEU A 394 -21.23 -12.78 -23.15
N ASP A 395 -21.42 -12.63 -24.46
CA ASP A 395 -20.86 -11.51 -25.26
C ASP A 395 -21.27 -10.12 -24.74
N ASN A 396 -22.45 -10.01 -24.12
CA ASN A 396 -22.98 -8.78 -23.53
C ASN A 396 -23.20 -8.89 -22.01
N ALA A 397 -22.57 -9.84 -21.36
CA ALA A 397 -22.77 -10.13 -19.96
C ALA A 397 -21.71 -9.43 -19.06
N PHE A 398 -21.42 -8.17 -19.34
CA PHE A 398 -20.49 -7.35 -18.60
C PHE A 398 -20.90 -5.88 -18.55
N VAL A 399 -20.39 -5.15 -17.57
CA VAL A 399 -20.50 -3.68 -17.48
C VAL A 399 -19.16 -3.12 -17.03
N ASP A 400 -18.74 -2.05 -17.67
CA ASP A 400 -17.62 -1.20 -17.23
C ASP A 400 -18.20 -0.05 -16.39
N THR A 401 -17.69 0.12 -15.19
CA THR A 401 -18.09 1.19 -14.28
C THR A 401 -16.84 2.01 -13.92
N THR A 402 -17.00 3.33 -13.98
CA THR A 402 -15.98 4.28 -13.55
C THR A 402 -16.21 4.66 -12.09
N ILE A 403 -15.21 4.55 -11.25
CA ILE A 403 -15.15 5.16 -9.93
C ILE A 403 -14.55 6.55 -10.13
N SER A 404 -15.09 7.55 -9.49
CA SER A 404 -14.55 8.91 -9.48
C SER A 404 -14.44 9.39 -8.04
N ASP A 405 -13.35 10.09 -7.72
CA ASP A 405 -13.18 10.74 -6.42
C ASP A 405 -14.42 11.55 -6.07
N GLU A 406 -14.74 11.65 -4.81
CA GLU A 406 -15.75 12.56 -4.34
C GLU A 406 -15.26 14.01 -4.43
N THR A 407 -16.17 14.92 -4.63
CA THR A 407 -15.87 16.35 -4.82
C THR A 407 -15.78 17.16 -3.54
N ASP A 408 -16.08 16.59 -2.41
CA ASP A 408 -16.14 17.24 -1.10
C ASP A 408 -15.64 16.27 -0.01
N PRO A 409 -14.29 16.05 0.06
CA PRO A 409 -13.70 15.09 0.97
C PRO A 409 -14.07 15.36 2.43
N GLY A 410 -14.39 14.29 3.11
CA GLY A 410 -14.81 14.30 4.52
C GLY A 410 -13.64 14.43 5.50
N PRO A 411 -13.92 14.35 6.80
CA PRO A 411 -12.86 14.29 7.81
C PRO A 411 -12.06 12.99 7.80
N GLU A 412 -12.64 11.90 7.26
CA GLU A 412 -12.03 10.60 7.06
C GLU A 412 -10.93 10.63 6.01
N ASP A 413 -11.10 11.47 4.96
CA ASP A 413 -10.20 11.62 3.82
C ASP A 413 -9.08 12.62 4.07
N THR A 414 -9.12 13.24 5.26
CA THR A 414 -8.16 14.27 5.64
C THR A 414 -6.92 13.70 6.29
N VAL A 415 -5.78 13.79 5.63
CA VAL A 415 -4.50 13.43 6.21
C VAL A 415 -3.96 14.58 7.06
N THR A 416 -3.75 14.30 8.35
CA THR A 416 -3.12 15.26 9.25
C THR A 416 -1.60 15.26 9.06
N VAL A 417 -1.07 16.43 8.79
CA VAL A 417 0.37 16.67 8.67
C VAL A 417 0.85 17.46 9.88
N THR A 418 1.93 16.99 10.48
CA THR A 418 2.59 17.70 11.57
C THR A 418 4.06 17.93 11.24
N MET A 419 4.61 19.02 11.70
CA MET A 419 6.05 19.29 11.56
C MET A 419 6.68 19.53 12.93
N SER A 420 7.85 18.99 13.14
CA SER A 420 8.72 19.29 14.27
C SER A 420 10.12 19.64 13.77
N GLY A 421 10.83 20.51 14.49
CA GLY A 421 12.14 20.94 14.08
C GLY A 421 12.83 21.80 15.16
N PRO A 422 14.00 22.37 14.85
CA PRO A 422 14.75 23.21 15.77
C PRO A 422 13.98 24.51 16.07
N ALA A 423 14.02 24.92 17.33
CA ALA A 423 13.51 26.25 17.74
C ALA A 423 14.53 27.34 17.50
N ASN A 424 15.82 27.01 17.41
CA ASN A 424 16.93 27.95 17.23
C ASN A 424 18.01 27.36 16.35
N VAL A 425 18.71 28.23 15.65
CA VAL A 425 19.93 27.94 14.90
C VAL A 425 20.86 29.17 15.05
N VAL A 426 22.15 28.96 14.99
CA VAL A 426 23.11 30.04 14.92
C VAL A 426 23.34 30.40 13.45
N GLU A 427 23.51 31.66 13.15
CA GLU A 427 23.84 32.15 11.81
C GLU A 427 25.05 31.40 11.22
N GLY A 428 25.07 31.15 9.92
CA GLY A 428 26.11 30.40 9.24
C GLY A 428 26.03 28.87 9.47
N ASP A 429 25.21 28.37 10.40
CA ASP A 429 25.07 26.95 10.67
C ASP A 429 23.92 26.31 9.85
N THR A 430 24.03 25.01 9.62
CA THR A 430 22.91 24.21 9.15
C THR A 430 22.03 23.83 10.33
N THR A 431 20.73 23.99 10.20
CA THR A 431 19.76 23.53 11.23
C THR A 431 19.88 22.06 11.51
N THR A 432 19.49 21.62 12.69
CA THR A 432 19.16 20.19 12.88
C THR A 432 17.95 19.83 12.04
N GLU A 433 17.69 18.52 11.84
CA GLU A 433 16.62 18.06 10.97
C GLU A 433 15.24 18.56 11.41
N TYR A 434 14.49 19.07 10.46
CA TYR A 434 13.04 19.14 10.51
C TYR A 434 12.47 17.79 10.13
N THR A 435 11.39 17.41 10.78
CA THR A 435 10.67 16.16 10.49
C THR A 435 9.21 16.48 10.24
N VAL A 436 8.75 16.16 9.04
CA VAL A 436 7.33 16.15 8.68
C VAL A 436 6.79 14.75 8.93
N THR A 437 5.62 14.64 9.56
CA THR A 437 4.96 13.36 9.86
C THR A 437 3.53 13.40 9.36
N LEU A 438 3.14 12.33 8.65
CA LEU A 438 1.82 12.13 8.07
C LEU A 438 1.01 11.15 8.92
N SER A 439 -0.30 11.34 9.03
CA SER A 439 -1.19 10.40 9.71
C SER A 439 -1.53 9.15 8.87
N ALA A 440 -1.40 9.24 7.54
CA ALA A 440 -1.55 8.14 6.60
C ALA A 440 -0.31 8.04 5.69
N PRO A 441 0.05 6.85 5.20
CA PRO A 441 1.24 6.68 4.39
C PRO A 441 1.07 7.28 2.99
N ALA A 442 2.06 8.01 2.51
CA ALA A 442 2.20 8.40 1.11
C ALA A 442 3.03 7.35 0.34
N PRO A 443 2.86 7.21 -0.96
CA PRO A 443 3.75 6.41 -1.78
C PRO A 443 5.21 6.81 -1.59
N VAL A 444 6.11 5.81 -1.57
CA VAL A 444 7.55 6.07 -1.38
C VAL A 444 8.08 6.96 -2.49
N GLY A 445 8.73 8.07 -2.11
CA GLY A 445 9.23 9.04 -3.06
C GLY A 445 8.30 10.21 -3.34
N SER A 446 7.14 10.27 -2.69
CA SER A 446 6.28 11.47 -2.67
C SER A 446 7.06 12.67 -2.15
N ILE A 447 6.70 13.84 -2.64
CA ILE A 447 7.39 15.10 -2.37
C ILE A 447 6.55 15.98 -1.45
N VAL A 448 7.07 16.28 -0.28
CA VAL A 448 6.55 17.34 0.59
C VAL A 448 7.03 18.67 0.05
N THR A 449 6.16 19.56 -0.32
CA THR A 449 6.47 20.93 -0.74
C THR A 449 6.44 21.87 0.45
N LEU A 450 7.43 22.75 0.52
CA LEU A 450 7.65 23.64 1.66
C LEU A 450 7.43 25.11 1.24
N ALA A 451 6.94 25.90 2.16
CA ALA A 451 6.74 27.34 2.00
C ALA A 451 7.30 28.09 3.21
N TYR A 452 7.79 29.28 2.95
CA TYR A 452 8.43 30.13 3.96
C TYR A 452 7.63 31.42 4.22
N SER A 453 7.70 31.87 5.44
CA SER A 453 7.23 33.20 5.82
C SER A 453 8.18 33.79 6.87
N TYR A 454 8.43 35.06 6.75
CA TYR A 454 9.42 35.79 7.52
C TYR A 454 8.74 36.76 8.50
N THR A 455 9.15 36.72 9.78
CA THR A 455 8.61 37.63 10.80
C THR A 455 9.58 38.79 11.03
N THR A 456 10.83 38.50 11.37
CA THR A 456 11.93 39.45 11.49
C THR A 456 13.05 39.11 10.54
N ALA A 457 13.30 37.84 10.29
CA ALA A 457 14.19 37.35 9.25
C ALA A 457 13.73 37.75 7.84
N SER A 458 14.62 37.64 6.88
CA SER A 458 14.39 37.83 5.45
C SER A 458 14.71 36.55 4.65
N GLY A 459 14.50 36.58 3.35
CA GLY A 459 14.91 35.48 2.48
C GLY A 459 16.41 35.47 2.18
N ASP A 460 17.14 36.52 2.58
CA ASP A 460 18.59 36.59 2.40
C ASP A 460 19.34 35.89 3.55
N ASP A 461 18.67 35.64 4.69
CA ASP A 461 19.23 35.06 5.90
C ASP A 461 19.23 33.52 5.89
N ILE A 462 18.54 32.89 4.92
CA ILE A 462 18.50 31.42 4.77
C ILE A 462 18.61 30.97 3.31
N THR A 463 19.11 29.77 3.13
CA THR A 463 18.97 29.04 1.88
C THR A 463 17.75 28.13 1.97
N GLU A 464 16.65 28.53 1.31
CA GLU A 464 15.39 27.79 1.36
C GLU A 464 15.51 26.37 0.79
N THR A 465 15.20 25.36 1.58
CA THR A 465 14.90 24.01 1.11
C THR A 465 13.41 23.94 0.77
N THR A 466 13.08 23.86 -0.52
CA THR A 466 11.69 23.95 -0.99
C THR A 466 10.95 22.60 -1.06
N GLN A 467 11.65 21.49 -0.92
CA GLN A 467 11.12 20.14 -1.05
C GLN A 467 11.82 19.17 -0.10
N ALA A 468 11.05 18.20 0.42
CA ALA A 468 11.57 17.05 1.13
C ALA A 468 10.92 15.77 0.59
N VAL A 469 11.64 14.66 0.59
CA VAL A 469 11.15 13.40 0.03
C VAL A 469 10.64 12.49 1.17
N VAL A 470 9.46 11.94 1.01
CA VAL A 470 8.89 10.96 1.94
C VAL A 470 9.74 9.69 1.93
N GLY A 471 10.15 9.25 3.11
CA GLY A 471 11.03 8.12 3.32
C GLY A 471 10.39 6.77 3.03
N ALA A 472 11.18 5.70 3.22
CA ALA A 472 10.72 4.34 2.98
C ALA A 472 9.62 3.84 3.94
N ASP A 473 9.38 4.55 5.03
CA ASP A 473 8.28 4.30 5.97
C ASP A 473 6.93 4.84 5.48
N GLY A 474 6.94 5.64 4.42
CA GLY A 474 5.77 6.28 3.83
C GLY A 474 5.17 7.43 4.64
N VAL A 475 5.65 7.70 5.85
CA VAL A 475 4.99 8.63 6.79
C VAL A 475 5.90 9.75 7.29
N THR A 476 7.19 9.71 7.00
CA THR A 476 8.12 10.76 7.43
C THR A 476 8.93 11.32 6.28
N ALA A 477 9.16 12.64 6.30
CA ALA A 477 10.13 13.32 5.45
C ALA A 477 11.01 14.21 6.32
N THR A 478 12.30 14.23 6.05
CA THR A 478 13.26 15.06 6.80
C THR A 478 14.04 15.98 5.87
N PHE A 479 14.40 17.15 6.39
CA PHE A 479 15.22 18.13 5.67
C PHE A 479 15.95 19.04 6.66
N THR A 480 16.91 19.79 6.17
CA THR A 480 17.63 20.84 6.90
C THR A 480 17.56 22.15 6.13
N ILE A 481 17.84 23.23 6.79
CA ILE A 481 17.93 24.58 6.23
C ILE A 481 19.29 25.12 6.60
N ASP A 482 20.01 25.71 5.64
CA ASP A 482 21.26 26.39 5.89
C ASP A 482 20.94 27.88 6.14
N THR A 483 21.45 28.45 7.22
CA THR A 483 21.42 29.88 7.43
C THR A 483 22.59 30.52 6.69
N VAL A 484 22.43 31.77 6.30
CA VAL A 484 23.43 32.53 5.61
C VAL A 484 24.22 33.28 6.67
N ASP A 485 25.53 33.29 6.54
CA ASP A 485 26.49 33.96 7.36
C ASP A 485 26.84 35.31 6.71
N ASP A 486 26.75 36.43 7.46
CA ASP A 486 27.12 37.71 6.92
C ASP A 486 27.93 38.56 7.96
N VAL A 487 28.20 39.80 7.73
CA VAL A 487 29.08 40.63 8.56
C VAL A 487 28.31 41.53 9.54
N TYR A 488 26.98 41.48 9.53
CA TYR A 488 26.16 42.39 10.31
C TYR A 488 25.83 41.83 11.70
N ALA A 489 25.95 42.69 12.71
CA ALA A 489 25.49 42.39 14.07
C ALA A 489 23.96 42.51 14.12
N GLU A 490 23.29 41.38 14.13
CA GLU A 490 21.85 41.32 14.07
C GLU A 490 21.23 40.92 15.43
N GLY A 491 19.99 40.99 15.56
CA GLY A 491 19.27 40.48 16.72
C GLY A 491 18.59 39.17 16.36
N ASP A 492 18.06 38.47 17.36
CA ASP A 492 17.28 37.24 17.12
C ASP A 492 16.22 37.47 16.03
N GLU A 493 16.32 36.69 14.97
CA GLU A 493 15.45 36.76 13.82
C GLU A 493 14.59 35.49 13.68
N VAL A 494 13.38 35.60 13.16
CA VAL A 494 12.44 34.49 13.11
C VAL A 494 11.92 34.30 11.70
N PHE A 495 12.09 33.07 11.21
CA PHE A 495 11.40 32.61 10.04
C PHE A 495 10.49 31.43 10.38
N ARG A 496 9.50 31.20 9.55
CA ARG A 496 8.62 30.03 9.60
C ARG A 496 8.78 29.22 8.34
N VAL A 497 8.99 27.91 8.49
CA VAL A 497 8.83 26.93 7.43
C VAL A 497 7.53 26.15 7.66
N SER A 498 6.77 25.93 6.61
CA SER A 498 5.49 25.20 6.65
C SER A 498 5.34 24.25 5.47
N VAL A 499 4.59 23.18 5.64
CA VAL A 499 4.17 22.32 4.52
C VAL A 499 3.11 23.07 3.71
N SER A 500 3.26 23.10 2.41
CA SER A 500 2.29 23.67 1.46
C SER A 500 1.51 22.59 0.70
N GLY A 501 2.02 21.36 0.64
CA GLY A 501 1.37 20.25 -0.04
C GLY A 501 2.22 18.99 -0.03
N ILE A 502 1.60 17.89 -0.43
CA ILE A 502 2.25 16.59 -0.65
C ILE A 502 1.86 16.13 -2.04
N VAL A 503 2.86 15.92 -2.90
CA VAL A 503 2.65 15.69 -4.32
C VAL A 503 3.47 14.50 -4.84
N ASP A 504 3.09 13.98 -5.99
CA ASP A 504 3.88 13.02 -6.74
C ASP A 504 5.03 13.70 -7.53
N SER A 505 5.77 12.94 -8.31
CA SER A 505 6.85 13.44 -9.17
C SER A 505 6.37 14.38 -10.30
N ASP A 506 5.09 14.32 -10.65
CA ASP A 506 4.46 15.14 -11.68
C ASP A 506 3.72 16.35 -11.10
N SER A 507 3.83 16.55 -9.78
CA SER A 507 3.23 17.63 -9.00
C SER A 507 1.69 17.49 -8.84
N ASN A 508 1.14 16.30 -8.97
CA ASN A 508 -0.26 16.06 -8.61
C ASN A 508 -0.38 15.85 -7.10
N PRO A 509 -1.47 16.29 -6.47
CA PRO A 509 -1.75 15.96 -5.07
C PRO A 509 -1.76 14.45 -4.85
N ILE A 510 -1.25 14.01 -3.71
CA ILE A 510 -1.29 12.59 -3.29
C ILE A 510 -2.57 12.31 -2.50
N PHE A 511 -3.02 13.26 -1.72
CA PHE A 511 -4.15 13.12 -0.80
C PHE A 511 -5.27 14.08 -1.19
N GLU A 512 -6.49 13.67 -0.97
CA GLU A 512 -7.67 14.48 -1.24
C GLU A 512 -7.70 15.73 -0.37
N ALA A 513 -7.47 15.57 0.91
CA ALA A 513 -7.41 16.69 1.84
C ALA A 513 -6.23 16.60 2.82
N LEU A 514 -5.66 17.76 3.14
CA LEU A 514 -4.59 17.89 4.12
C LEU A 514 -5.01 18.82 5.25
N ASN A 515 -4.89 18.35 6.49
CA ASN A 515 -4.92 19.22 7.66
C ASN A 515 -3.50 19.67 7.99
N LEU A 516 -3.20 20.93 7.69
CA LEU A 516 -1.91 21.58 7.86
C LEU A 516 -1.82 22.48 9.12
N ASP A 517 -2.79 22.44 10.04
CA ASP A 517 -2.86 23.34 11.21
C ASP A 517 -1.60 23.29 12.09
N ASN A 518 -0.90 22.16 12.12
CA ASN A 518 0.33 21.95 12.88
C ASN A 518 1.53 21.59 11.99
N ALA A 519 1.45 21.89 10.71
CA ALA A 519 2.47 21.55 9.72
C ALA A 519 3.47 22.69 9.51
N PHE A 520 3.92 23.34 10.58
CA PHE A 520 4.91 24.42 10.53
C PHE A 520 5.81 24.41 11.75
N VAL A 521 6.96 25.06 11.62
CA VAL A 521 7.90 25.36 12.71
C VAL A 521 8.38 26.79 12.57
N ASP A 522 8.40 27.52 13.68
CA ASP A 522 9.10 28.81 13.82
C ASP A 522 10.51 28.55 14.34
N THR A 523 11.51 29.02 13.64
CA THR A 523 12.90 28.89 14.02
C THR A 523 13.50 30.30 14.17
N THR A 524 14.24 30.50 15.26
CA THR A 524 14.97 31.72 15.52
C THR A 524 16.41 31.54 15.06
N ILE A 525 16.91 32.46 14.23
CA ILE A 525 18.32 32.61 13.91
C ILE A 525 18.88 33.54 14.97
N SER A 526 20.02 33.26 15.52
CA SER A 526 20.76 34.12 16.43
C SER A 526 22.17 34.28 15.92
N ASP A 527 22.70 35.52 16.05
CA ASP A 527 24.10 35.81 15.78
C ASP A 527 25.04 34.86 16.49
N GLU A 528 26.18 34.56 15.90
CA GLU A 528 27.23 33.84 16.57
C GLU A 528 27.91 34.72 17.64
N THR A 529 28.39 34.06 18.67
CA THR A 529 29.02 34.74 19.82
C THR A 529 30.53 34.96 19.68
N ASP A 530 31.15 34.43 18.66
CA ASP A 530 32.60 34.43 18.42
C ASP A 530 32.87 34.59 16.92
N PRO A 531 32.64 35.81 16.37
CA PRO A 531 32.74 36.07 14.94
C PRO A 531 34.12 35.72 14.37
N GLY A 532 34.10 35.10 13.21
CA GLY A 532 35.29 34.65 12.49
C GLY A 532 36.04 35.78 11.76
N PRO A 533 37.07 35.43 11.02
CA PRO A 533 37.73 36.40 10.14
C PRO A 533 36.87 36.86 8.96
N GLU A 534 35.89 36.05 8.56
CA GLU A 534 34.89 36.30 7.51
C GLU A 534 33.95 37.45 7.91
N ASP A 535 33.58 37.52 9.19
CA ASP A 535 32.62 38.46 9.76
C ASP A 535 33.27 39.81 10.17
N THR A 536 34.56 39.91 9.91
CA THR A 536 35.35 41.09 10.32
C THR A 536 35.44 42.11 9.20
N VAL A 537 34.80 43.24 9.40
CA VAL A 537 34.91 44.39 8.49
C VAL A 537 36.18 45.16 8.75
N THR A 538 37.01 45.27 7.72
CA THR A 538 38.23 46.09 7.80
C THR A 538 37.93 47.58 7.60
N VAL A 539 38.32 48.37 8.58
CA VAL A 539 38.17 49.82 8.55
C VAL A 539 39.53 50.45 8.34
N THR A 540 39.62 51.35 7.40
CA THR A 540 40.82 52.15 7.15
C THR A 540 40.49 53.62 7.23
N MET A 541 41.46 54.46 7.70
CA MET A 541 41.29 55.85 7.69
C MET A 541 42.52 56.54 6.98
N THR A 542 42.20 57.51 6.16
CA THR A 542 43.20 58.39 5.53
C THR A 542 42.85 59.84 5.83
N GLY A 543 43.86 60.70 5.93
CA GLY A 543 43.62 62.10 6.24
C GLY A 543 44.88 62.91 6.15
N PRO A 544 44.81 64.21 6.50
CA PRO A 544 45.94 65.10 6.43
C PRO A 544 47.02 64.75 7.47
N ALA A 545 48.32 64.79 7.05
CA ALA A 545 49.43 64.58 7.95
C ALA A 545 49.78 65.89 8.74
N ASN A 546 49.36 67.04 8.24
CA ASN A 546 49.63 68.33 8.86
C ASN A 546 48.45 69.29 8.68
N VAL A 547 48.28 70.15 9.60
CA VAL A 547 47.33 71.26 9.58
C VAL A 547 48.01 72.46 10.25
N VAL A 548 47.65 73.63 9.88
CA VAL A 548 48.13 74.88 10.57
C VAL A 548 47.12 75.25 11.64
N GLU A 549 47.57 75.68 12.79
CA GLU A 549 46.73 76.18 13.88
C GLU A 549 45.72 77.22 13.35
N GLY A 550 44.47 77.16 13.86
CA GLY A 550 43.35 77.96 13.41
C GLY A 550 42.71 77.59 12.09
N ASP A 551 43.28 76.62 11.36
CA ASP A 551 42.72 76.13 10.11
C ASP A 551 41.81 74.89 10.35
N THR A 552 40.88 74.71 9.45
CA THR A 552 40.17 73.47 9.33
C THR A 552 40.98 72.45 8.52
N THR A 553 41.15 71.24 8.98
CA THR A 553 41.81 70.16 8.22
C THR A 553 41.16 69.94 6.87
N THR A 554 41.86 69.35 5.93
CA THR A 554 41.25 68.73 4.79
C THR A 554 40.52 67.44 5.26
N ASP A 555 39.68 66.84 4.39
CA ASP A 555 38.86 65.69 4.74
C ASP A 555 39.71 64.52 5.25
N TYR A 556 39.30 63.98 6.38
CA TYR A 556 39.58 62.64 6.76
C TYR A 556 38.57 61.77 6.05
N THR A 557 38.98 60.58 5.57
CA THR A 557 38.13 59.61 4.91
C THR A 557 38.29 58.31 5.61
N VAL A 558 37.17 57.79 6.16
CA VAL A 558 37.01 56.40 6.65
C VAL A 558 36.50 55.58 5.52
N THR A 559 37.09 54.41 5.30
CA THR A 559 36.67 53.45 4.26
C THR A 559 36.48 52.07 4.87
N LEU A 560 35.37 51.43 4.55
CA LEU A 560 34.96 50.06 4.99
C LEU A 560 35.23 49.05 3.87
N SER A 561 35.58 47.82 4.23
CA SER A 561 35.65 46.70 3.26
C SER A 561 34.28 46.25 2.79
N ASP A 562 33.26 46.37 3.65
CA ASP A 562 31.88 45.95 3.39
C ASP A 562 30.91 47.10 3.68
N PRO A 563 29.79 47.22 2.97
CA PRO A 563 28.92 48.37 3.08
C PRO A 563 28.11 48.37 4.38
N ALA A 564 28.07 49.50 5.05
CA ALA A 564 27.12 49.75 6.13
C ALA A 564 25.81 50.35 5.56
N PRO A 565 24.69 50.23 6.24
CA PRO A 565 23.48 50.94 5.90
C PRO A 565 23.71 52.43 5.78
N VAL A 566 23.11 53.08 4.76
CA VAL A 566 23.27 54.52 4.53
C VAL A 566 22.79 55.32 5.73
N GLY A 567 23.66 56.19 6.26
CA GLY A 567 23.37 56.97 7.45
C GLY A 567 23.90 56.38 8.75
N SER A 568 24.57 55.22 8.68
CA SER A 568 25.31 54.66 9.81
C SER A 568 26.34 55.64 10.31
N ILE A 569 26.65 55.63 11.57
CA ILE A 569 27.49 56.60 12.27
C ILE A 569 28.83 55.97 12.60
N VAL A 570 29.90 56.51 12.05
CA VAL A 570 31.25 56.21 12.49
C VAL A 570 31.51 57.01 13.75
N THR A 571 31.82 56.38 14.85
CA THR A 571 32.21 57.03 16.11
C THR A 571 33.72 57.20 16.15
N LEU A 572 34.19 58.40 16.58
CA LEU A 572 35.59 58.77 16.58
C LEU A 572 36.10 58.91 18.00
N ALA A 573 37.35 58.55 18.20
CA ALA A 573 38.09 58.74 19.46
C ALA A 573 39.43 59.45 19.22
N TYR A 574 39.85 60.27 20.19
CA TYR A 574 41.05 61.04 20.13
C TYR A 574 42.08 60.59 21.15
N SER A 575 43.34 60.70 20.79
CA SER A 575 44.46 60.56 21.71
C SER A 575 45.53 61.59 21.37
N TYR A 576 46.11 62.17 22.39
CA TYR A 576 47.01 63.26 22.30
C TYR A 576 48.45 62.85 22.63
N THR A 577 49.40 63.13 21.76
CA THR A 577 50.81 62.82 21.99
C THR A 577 51.54 64.01 22.55
N THR A 578 51.48 65.12 21.85
CA THR A 578 52.01 66.44 22.29
C THR A 578 50.93 67.46 22.33
N ALA A 579 49.98 67.43 21.45
CA ALA A 579 48.77 68.25 21.48
C ALA A 579 47.87 67.90 22.71
N SER A 580 46.91 68.77 22.97
CA SER A 580 45.90 68.65 24.00
C SER A 580 44.47 68.73 23.39
N GLY A 581 43.46 68.48 24.19
CA GLY A 581 42.08 68.66 23.74
C GLY A 581 41.64 70.13 23.59
N ASP A 582 42.49 71.05 24.03
CA ASP A 582 42.24 72.49 23.89
C ASP A 582 42.70 73.03 22.51
N ASP A 583 43.52 72.21 21.78
CA ASP A 583 44.11 72.59 20.49
C ASP A 583 43.26 72.25 19.28
N ILE A 584 42.20 71.45 19.49
CA ILE A 584 41.26 71.08 18.44
C ILE A 584 39.80 71.12 18.92
N THR A 585 38.90 71.29 17.97
CA THR A 585 37.49 71.05 18.17
C THR A 585 37.18 69.62 17.68
N GLU A 586 37.01 68.68 18.62
CA GLU A 586 36.77 67.28 18.28
C GLU A 586 35.48 67.07 17.47
N THR A 587 35.59 66.48 16.28
CA THR A 587 34.48 65.89 15.55
C THR A 587 34.32 64.48 16.02
N THR A 588 33.26 64.14 16.81
CA THR A 588 33.11 62.86 17.47
C THR A 588 32.38 61.85 16.63
N GLN A 589 31.77 62.23 15.50
CA GLN A 589 30.98 61.39 14.62
C GLN A 589 31.14 61.81 13.16
N ALA A 590 31.09 60.78 12.26
CA ALA A 590 30.98 60.98 10.82
C ALA A 590 29.87 60.07 10.30
N ILE A 591 29.22 60.47 9.23
CA ILE A 591 28.05 59.67 8.66
C ILE A 591 28.51 58.97 7.41
N ILE A 592 28.22 57.70 7.32
CA ILE A 592 28.46 56.90 6.11
C ILE A 592 27.59 57.43 4.96
N GLY A 593 28.25 57.68 3.85
CA GLY A 593 27.66 58.27 2.65
C GLY A 593 26.75 57.35 1.89
N ALA A 594 26.22 57.83 0.76
CA ALA A 594 25.30 57.07 -0.09
C ALA A 594 25.94 55.84 -0.78
N ASP A 595 27.27 55.74 -0.76
CA ASP A 595 28.03 54.59 -1.27
C ASP A 595 28.07 53.42 -0.27
N GLY A 596 27.64 53.64 0.97
CA GLY A 596 27.65 52.67 2.05
C GLY A 596 29.01 52.35 2.64
N VAL A 597 30.11 52.81 2.05
CA VAL A 597 31.48 52.40 2.41
C VAL A 597 32.39 53.54 2.83
N THR A 598 31.98 54.80 2.65
CA THR A 598 32.83 55.93 3.01
C THR A 598 32.14 56.95 3.92
N ALA A 599 32.88 57.44 4.89
CA ALA A 599 32.51 58.64 5.68
C ALA A 599 33.63 59.68 5.65
N THR A 600 33.25 60.90 5.53
CA THR A 600 34.25 62.06 5.53
C THR A 600 33.89 63.02 6.62
N PHE A 601 34.93 63.61 7.21
CA PHE A 601 34.79 64.65 8.22
C PHE A 601 36.04 65.54 8.24
N THR A 602 35.94 66.68 8.85
CA THR A 602 37.04 67.62 9.10
C THR A 602 37.18 67.90 10.60
N ILE A 603 38.31 68.37 11.00
CA ILE A 603 38.60 68.79 12.36
C ILE A 603 39.08 70.25 12.29
N ASP A 604 38.53 71.13 13.13
CA ASP A 604 38.98 72.51 13.28
C ASP A 604 40.04 72.53 14.35
N THR A 605 41.20 73.13 14.06
CA THR A 605 42.18 73.41 15.07
C THR A 605 41.84 74.77 15.75
N VAL A 606 42.22 74.86 16.97
CA VAL A 606 41.95 76.07 17.78
C VAL A 606 43.15 77.01 17.61
N ASP A 607 42.89 78.26 17.33
CA ASP A 607 43.86 79.31 17.23
C ASP A 607 44.02 80.01 18.60
N ASP A 608 45.23 80.14 19.09
CA ASP A 608 45.46 80.82 20.36
C ASP A 608 46.62 81.77 20.27
N VAL A 609 47.05 82.28 21.35
CA VAL A 609 48.07 83.37 21.38
C VAL A 609 49.49 82.90 21.72
N TYR A 610 49.64 81.58 21.88
CA TYR A 610 50.93 81.02 22.31
C TYR A 610 51.73 80.57 21.10
N ALA A 611 53.04 80.85 21.12
CA ALA A 611 53.95 80.29 20.12
C ALA A 611 54.35 78.88 20.53
N GLU A 612 53.87 77.92 19.77
CA GLU A 612 54.02 76.52 20.09
C GLU A 612 54.95 75.75 19.13
N SER A 613 55.34 74.57 19.43
CA SER A 613 56.08 73.67 18.57
C SER A 613 55.12 72.68 17.96
N ASP A 614 55.47 72.10 16.82
CA ASP A 614 54.65 71.05 16.18
C ASP A 614 54.04 70.05 17.19
N GLU A 615 52.72 69.93 17.21
CA GLU A 615 51.95 69.12 18.10
C GLU A 615 51.24 68.00 17.38
N VAL A 616 51.05 66.90 18.01
CA VAL A 616 50.48 65.70 17.35
C VAL A 616 49.29 65.21 18.13
N PHE A 617 48.19 65.10 17.43
CA PHE A 617 47.03 64.33 17.87
C PHE A 617 46.76 63.14 16.95
N ARG A 618 46.08 62.11 17.48
CA ARG A 618 45.55 60.97 16.70
C ARG A 618 44.07 61.00 16.77
N VAL A 619 43.42 60.91 15.61
CA VAL A 619 42.02 60.55 15.50
C VAL A 619 41.91 59.07 15.04
N SER A 620 41.03 58.29 15.64
CA SER A 620 40.79 56.86 15.32
C SER A 620 39.30 56.55 15.30
N VAL A 621 38.91 55.55 14.52
CA VAL A 621 37.58 54.99 14.61
C VAL A 621 37.49 54.20 15.89
N SER A 622 36.41 54.36 16.65
CA SER A 622 36.11 53.62 17.85
C SER A 622 34.97 52.62 17.64
N GLY A 623 34.13 52.77 16.59
CA GLY A 623 33.03 51.89 16.25
C GLY A 623 32.23 52.46 15.08
N ILE A 624 31.35 51.60 14.55
CA ILE A 624 30.36 51.93 13.54
C ILE A 624 29.01 51.48 14.09
N VAL A 625 28.08 52.42 14.22
CA VAL A 625 26.81 52.19 14.92
C VAL A 625 25.62 52.75 14.13
N ASP A 626 24.45 52.29 14.48
CA ASP A 626 23.18 52.83 14.00
C ASP A 626 22.81 54.15 14.74
N SER A 627 21.64 54.68 14.45
CA SER A 627 21.12 55.91 15.11
C SER A 627 20.81 55.72 16.60
N ASP A 628 20.64 54.48 17.05
CA ASP A 628 20.34 54.07 18.42
C ASP A 628 21.60 53.64 19.19
N SER A 629 22.76 53.76 18.53
CA SER A 629 24.09 53.39 19.05
C SER A 629 24.32 51.88 19.20
N ASN A 630 23.60 51.04 18.46
CA ASN A 630 23.92 49.61 18.37
C ASN A 630 25.05 49.40 17.34
N PRO A 631 25.94 48.43 17.55
CA PRO A 631 26.90 48.03 16.53
C PRO A 631 26.20 47.65 15.22
N ILE A 632 26.81 48.00 14.09
CA ILE A 632 26.33 47.58 12.74
C ILE A 632 26.96 46.27 12.35
N PHE A 633 28.20 46.04 12.70
CA PHE A 633 29.00 44.88 12.32
C PHE A 633 29.37 44.05 13.54
N GLU A 634 29.50 42.78 13.37
CA GLU A 634 29.88 41.84 14.42
C GLU A 634 31.31 42.11 14.89
N ALA A 635 32.23 42.24 13.95
CA ALA A 635 33.62 42.54 14.27
C ALA A 635 34.22 43.63 13.37
N LEU A 636 35.06 44.47 13.96
CA LEU A 636 35.78 45.46 13.23
C LEU A 636 37.30 45.25 13.38
N ASN A 637 38.00 45.19 12.26
CA ASN A 637 39.47 45.34 12.25
C ASN A 637 39.84 46.80 12.13
N LEU A 638 40.27 47.42 13.25
CA LEU A 638 40.62 48.83 13.37
C LEU A 638 42.12 49.08 13.31
N ASP A 639 42.98 48.13 12.94
CA ASP A 639 44.44 48.25 12.95
C ASP A 639 44.95 49.42 12.12
N ASN A 640 44.23 49.78 11.07
CA ASN A 640 44.57 50.90 10.19
C ASN A 640 43.54 52.05 10.20
N ALA A 641 42.68 52.07 11.20
CA ALA A 641 41.54 52.98 11.30
C ALA A 641 41.93 54.26 12.11
N PHE A 642 43.08 54.79 11.89
CA PHE A 642 43.58 56.03 12.58
C PHE A 642 44.45 56.85 11.68
N VAL A 643 44.57 58.12 12.02
CA VAL A 643 45.51 59.09 11.41
C VAL A 643 46.15 59.91 12.51
N ASP A 644 47.46 60.05 12.43
CA ASP A 644 48.25 61.04 13.20
C ASP A 644 48.34 62.30 12.39
N THR A 645 47.94 63.46 12.96
CA THR A 645 48.01 64.79 12.34
C THR A 645 48.84 65.67 13.22
N THR A 646 49.74 66.38 12.59
CA THR A 646 50.61 67.41 13.25
C THR A 646 49.97 68.79 13.06
N ILE A 647 49.74 69.52 14.15
CA ILE A 647 49.37 70.88 14.16
C ILE A 647 50.68 71.65 14.15
N SER A 648 50.83 72.60 13.29
CA SER A 648 51.98 73.53 13.27
C SER A 648 51.47 74.94 13.48
N ASP A 649 52.25 75.73 14.28
CA ASP A 649 52.00 77.13 14.46
C ASP A 649 51.89 77.84 13.10
N GLU A 650 51.06 78.82 12.99
CA GLU A 650 50.99 79.69 11.81
C GLU A 650 52.28 80.50 11.67
N THR A 651 52.71 80.74 10.45
CA THR A 651 53.97 81.51 10.17
C THR A 651 53.78 82.98 10.11
N ASP A 652 52.59 83.50 10.12
CA ASP A 652 52.25 84.91 10.02
C ASP A 652 51.09 85.25 10.98
N PRO A 653 51.44 85.42 12.31
CA PRO A 653 50.42 85.59 13.36
C PRO A 653 49.59 86.87 13.09
N GLY A 654 48.26 86.66 13.28
CA GLY A 654 47.25 87.67 13.08
C GLY A 654 47.14 88.70 14.21
N PRO A 655 46.15 89.55 14.13
CA PRO A 655 45.85 90.46 15.24
C PRO A 655 45.34 89.76 16.49
N GLU A 656 44.75 88.59 16.35
CA GLU A 656 44.24 87.69 17.39
C GLU A 656 45.35 87.13 18.25
N ASP A 657 46.51 86.83 17.66
CA ASP A 657 47.68 86.26 18.34
C ASP A 657 48.53 87.29 19.04
N THR A 658 48.14 88.53 18.94
CA THR A 658 48.90 89.63 19.50
C THR A 658 48.53 89.90 20.96
N VAL A 659 49.43 89.52 21.86
CA VAL A 659 49.25 89.84 23.29
C VAL A 659 49.70 91.28 23.54
N THR A 660 48.80 92.11 23.99
CA THR A 660 49.10 93.47 24.40
C THR A 660 49.77 93.53 25.80
N VAL A 661 50.95 94.02 25.84
CA VAL A 661 51.70 94.20 27.08
C VAL A 661 51.63 95.70 27.51
N THR A 662 51.09 95.95 28.68
CA THR A 662 51.04 97.29 29.28
C THR A 662 51.85 97.28 30.55
N MET A 663 52.57 98.43 30.76
CA MET A 663 53.31 98.62 31.96
C MET A 663 52.89 99.94 32.62
N THR A 664 52.59 99.83 33.88
CA THR A 664 52.32 100.98 34.72
C THR A 664 53.34 101.08 35.87
N GLY A 665 53.70 102.28 36.27
CA GLY A 665 54.66 102.49 37.35
C GLY A 665 54.67 103.94 37.86
N PRO A 666 55.43 104.22 38.80
CA PRO A 666 55.48 105.56 39.40
C PRO A 666 56.08 106.62 38.41
N ALA A 667 55.41 107.73 38.25
CA ALA A 667 55.87 108.85 37.37
C ALA A 667 57.11 109.62 37.93
N ASN A 668 57.32 109.51 39.22
CA ASN A 668 58.41 110.12 39.92
C ASN A 668 58.98 109.27 41.02
N VAL A 669 60.24 109.27 41.23
CA VAL A 669 60.93 108.62 42.32
C VAL A 669 61.96 109.57 42.88
N VAL A 670 62.20 109.60 44.20
CA VAL A 670 63.20 110.41 44.84
C VAL A 670 64.52 109.66 44.89
N GLU A 671 65.65 110.36 44.60
CA GLU A 671 66.98 109.77 44.63
C GLU A 671 67.29 109.16 46.01
N GLY A 672 67.65 107.81 45.99
CA GLY A 672 67.96 107.10 47.17
C GLY A 672 66.80 106.25 47.72
N ASP A 673 65.59 106.40 47.21
CA ASP A 673 64.36 105.61 47.62
C ASP A 673 64.13 104.39 46.69
N THR A 674 63.48 103.49 47.22
CA THR A 674 62.98 102.33 46.41
C THR A 674 61.72 102.82 45.71
N THR A 675 61.57 102.46 44.41
CA THR A 675 60.34 102.72 43.67
C THR A 675 59.20 101.92 44.24
N THR A 676 57.98 102.34 44.01
CA THR A 676 56.82 101.47 44.16
C THR A 676 56.84 100.50 42.99
N ASP A 677 56.05 99.48 43.10
CA ASP A 677 56.00 98.40 42.09
C ASP A 677 55.67 98.93 40.69
N TYR A 678 56.43 98.47 39.72
CA TYR A 678 56.01 98.49 38.34
C TYR A 678 55.13 97.20 38.09
N THR A 679 54.03 97.38 37.47
CA THR A 679 53.11 96.27 37.12
C THR A 679 53.10 96.14 35.62
N VAL A 680 53.42 94.93 35.15
CA VAL A 680 53.24 94.53 33.76
C VAL A 680 51.96 93.74 33.70
N THR A 681 51.07 94.11 32.81
CA THR A 681 49.77 93.42 32.61
C THR A 681 49.73 93.01 31.15
N LEU A 682 49.38 91.72 30.95
CA LEU A 682 49.16 91.12 29.62
C LEU A 682 47.68 91.11 29.34
N SER A 683 47.26 91.25 28.07
CA SER A 683 45.88 91.06 27.64
C SER A 683 45.44 89.63 27.85
N ASP A 684 46.33 88.65 27.67
CA ASP A 684 46.13 87.24 27.79
C ASP A 684 47.12 86.59 28.78
N PRO A 685 46.78 85.56 29.50
CA PRO A 685 47.62 84.98 30.56
C PRO A 685 48.82 84.23 29.97
N ALA A 686 50.03 84.52 30.40
CA ALA A 686 51.22 83.74 30.08
C ALA A 686 51.34 82.52 31.01
N PRO A 687 51.95 81.42 30.61
CA PRO A 687 52.22 80.26 31.44
C PRO A 687 52.91 80.59 32.76
N VAL A 688 52.54 79.97 33.87
CA VAL A 688 53.15 80.29 35.18
C VAL A 688 54.64 80.04 35.16
N GLY A 689 55.42 81.08 35.47
CA GLY A 689 56.88 81.06 35.44
C GLY A 689 57.50 81.70 34.21
N SER A 690 56.72 82.23 33.29
CA SER A 690 57.17 83.03 32.15
C SER A 690 57.94 84.27 32.68
N ILE A 691 58.96 84.71 31.94
CA ILE A 691 59.86 85.82 32.34
C ILE A 691 59.58 87.00 31.46
N VAL A 692 59.18 88.09 32.10
CA VAL A 692 59.09 89.35 31.39
C VAL A 692 60.51 90.01 31.38
N THR A 693 61.06 90.19 30.18
CA THR A 693 62.37 90.84 30.01
C THR A 693 62.19 92.37 29.96
N LEU A 694 62.88 93.05 30.84
CA LEU A 694 62.82 94.52 30.94
C LEU A 694 64.09 95.15 30.34
N ALA A 695 63.92 96.20 29.54
CA ALA A 695 65.01 97.01 28.99
C ALA A 695 64.95 98.43 29.53
N TYR A 696 66.10 99.05 29.78
CA TYR A 696 66.26 100.42 30.20
C TYR A 696 66.91 101.25 29.07
N SER A 697 66.47 102.47 28.80
CA SER A 697 66.97 103.36 27.77
C SER A 697 67.42 104.70 28.39
#